data_2f9ee4271e197e530dfabd00bfefe31e
#
_entry.id   2f9ee4271e197e530dfabd00bfefe31e
#
_cell.length_a   1.000
_cell.length_b   1.000
_cell.length_c   1.000
_cell.angle_alpha   90.00
_cell.angle_beta   90.00
_cell.angle_gamma   90.00
#
_symmetry.space_group_name_H-M   'P 1'
#
loop_
_entity.id
_entity.type
_entity.pdbx_description
1 polymer ?
#
loop_
_entity_poly.entity_id
_entity_poly.type
_entity_poly.pdbx_seq_one_letter_code
_entity_poly.pdbx_strand_id
1 'polypeptide(L)'
;REIPVLDVEDPDAATHCLSSVWGLGHELLLHAGIGKRVYASTNGKGYEHDAGLLQLPPRLHWAQWQTDMHKPIARKLVTQSHDAFVALQKHGPESTDSARKPQLVKYSRRYRAFMGECVQDLRRATADPRLSRQERDEYAHQSELFQTMGIIWSLCEILFVEVLPGGVVLQQLQDWLKLHFTEGDQLARELLESPDLHINADYWKAIYIYVMQGRLAEARHLLSLYTQQEQDTLNVFARMDKLMRDMPVFSAYSRQSLGEFDLRWRHWQDQCRHSLEDIEFNSNPQLHMICKILSGDQTVWSKLGDLPDTWYQMLVTKLLYTNPTVRALDLQYHAKACIDEFGGSSRMGAVDNILMAAFEFDVHQVIKGSSATMSNWWFVAHLADLLHHCGKLDSHQLNFGSNLREFLLLEYASTLMSHESLWQVVAGYLDHCPEFGRHYLELFVERIPLQSERKAMKVLRICEEREMNEQVRSICKVLGMRSLQQGQLGSALSWCIHSKDAAFATFLSDRFLSEYSVGGGFTNLDLIDNLGAAMLLSDRLTFLGKYREFHKLYERGEFQEAASLLLSLLTAKLAPKSFWLILLTDVLPLLELDELIFSCQQTYELLHCLHELSQWFASEDYVRTEAAARKTKGQRELETEKLELLKLALARNLARATQEEGIVS
;
A
#
# COMPACT_ATOMS: atom_id res chain seq x y z
N ARG A 1 -8.65 19.65 15.93
CA ARG A 1 -7.48 19.56 15.04
C ARG A 1 -7.48 20.78 14.14
N GLU A 2 -6.44 21.56 14.21
CA GLU A 2 -6.21 22.61 13.23
C GLU A 2 -5.98 21.94 11.87
N ILE A 3 -6.72 22.38 10.86
CA ILE A 3 -6.52 21.94 9.48
C ILE A 3 -5.14 22.47 9.09
N PRO A 4 -4.20 21.60 8.66
CA PRO A 4 -2.90 22.08 8.23
C PRO A 4 -3.08 23.04 7.05
N VAL A 5 -2.66 24.28 7.27
CA VAL A 5 -2.66 25.30 6.22
C VAL A 5 -1.30 25.23 5.53
N LEU A 6 -1.31 24.97 4.24
CA LEU A 6 -0.10 25.02 3.40
C LEU A 6 -0.01 26.40 2.78
N ASP A 7 0.94 27.23 3.22
CA ASP A 7 1.26 28.48 2.59
C ASP A 7 2.15 28.21 1.37
N VAL A 8 1.62 28.45 0.18
CA VAL A 8 2.36 28.30 -1.07
C VAL A 8 2.92 29.68 -1.43
N GLU A 9 4.19 29.92 -1.13
CA GLU A 9 4.90 31.10 -1.58
C GLU A 9 5.31 30.93 -3.04
N ASP A 10 4.44 31.34 -3.96
CA ASP A 10 4.75 31.44 -5.37
C ASP A 10 4.67 32.92 -5.78
N PRO A 11 5.77 33.56 -6.15
CA PRO A 11 5.77 34.97 -6.57
C PRO A 11 4.91 35.20 -7.81
N ASP A 12 4.64 34.16 -8.59
CA ASP A 12 3.82 34.23 -9.80
C ASP A 12 2.33 33.86 -9.54
N ALA A 13 1.98 33.44 -8.32
CA ALA A 13 0.61 33.03 -7.95
C ALA A 13 -0.43 34.14 -8.13
N ALA A 14 -0.02 35.40 -8.07
CA ALA A 14 -0.90 36.56 -8.31
C ALA A 14 -1.32 36.72 -9.79
N THR A 15 -0.57 36.11 -10.71
CA THR A 15 -0.79 36.24 -12.17
C THR A 15 -1.34 34.96 -12.81
N HIS A 16 -1.25 33.81 -12.14
CA HIS A 16 -1.67 32.51 -12.67
C HIS A 16 -2.72 31.83 -11.78
N CYS A 17 -3.69 31.16 -12.40
CA CYS A 17 -4.65 30.33 -11.67
C CYS A 17 -3.93 29.10 -11.13
N LEU A 18 -4.00 28.85 -9.83
CA LEU A 18 -3.57 27.60 -9.22
C LEU A 18 -4.48 26.46 -9.66
N SER A 19 -3.87 25.41 -10.21
CA SER A 19 -4.52 24.15 -10.51
C SER A 19 -3.98 23.09 -9.58
N SER A 20 -4.86 22.14 -9.19
CA SER A 20 -4.50 21.04 -8.31
C SER A 20 -4.81 19.71 -8.97
N VAL A 21 -3.94 18.73 -8.75
CA VAL A 21 -4.12 17.35 -9.21
C VAL A 21 -3.72 16.42 -8.07
N TRP A 22 -4.50 15.35 -7.85
CA TRP A 22 -4.12 14.32 -6.91
C TRP A 22 -2.95 13.48 -7.44
N GLY A 23 -1.92 13.33 -6.62
CA GLY A 23 -0.80 12.44 -6.84
C GLY A 23 -1.06 11.03 -6.33
N LEU A 24 -0.01 10.35 -5.87
CA LEU A 24 -0.11 9.03 -5.26
C LEU A 24 -0.69 9.13 -3.85
N GLY A 25 -1.59 8.22 -3.50
CA GLY A 25 -2.23 8.20 -2.18
C GLY A 25 -2.94 9.51 -1.87
N HIS A 26 -2.56 10.16 -0.78
CA HIS A 26 -3.09 11.45 -0.34
C HIS A 26 -2.20 12.65 -0.72
N GLU A 27 -1.35 12.51 -1.70
CA GLU A 27 -0.54 13.61 -2.21
C GLU A 27 -1.40 14.58 -3.03
N LEU A 28 -1.26 15.85 -2.77
CA LEU A 28 -1.85 16.92 -3.58
C LEU A 28 -0.71 17.64 -4.30
N LEU A 29 -0.76 17.62 -5.62
CA LEU A 29 0.17 18.33 -6.48
C LEU A 29 -0.46 19.67 -6.88
N LEU A 30 0.18 20.77 -6.49
CA LEU A 30 -0.26 22.12 -6.84
C LEU A 30 0.68 22.68 -7.91
N HIS A 31 0.13 23.25 -8.96
CA HIS A 31 0.89 23.90 -10.01
C HIS A 31 0.19 25.16 -10.51
N ALA A 32 0.96 26.14 -10.96
CA ALA A 32 0.42 27.30 -11.65
C ALA A 32 -0.15 26.85 -13.01
N GLY A 33 -1.46 26.93 -13.17
CA GLY A 33 -2.13 26.62 -14.43
C GLY A 33 -1.96 27.76 -15.44
N ILE A 34 -1.90 27.43 -16.73
CA ILE A 34 -2.02 28.41 -17.79
C ILE A 34 -3.47 28.88 -17.77
N GLY A 35 -3.73 29.98 -17.08
CA GLY A 35 -5.07 30.58 -17.03
C GLY A 35 -5.52 30.92 -18.44
N LYS A 36 -6.60 30.28 -18.91
CA LYS A 36 -7.33 30.83 -20.04
C LYS A 36 -7.80 32.22 -19.60
N ARG A 37 -7.14 33.26 -20.05
CA ARG A 37 -7.70 34.62 -19.91
C ARG A 37 -9.06 34.59 -20.56
N VAL A 38 -10.11 34.65 -19.77
CA VAL A 38 -11.45 34.96 -20.24
C VAL A 38 -11.39 36.40 -20.71
N TYR A 39 -11.18 36.59 -22.00
CA TYR A 39 -11.29 37.90 -22.60
C TYR A 39 -12.75 38.33 -22.52
N ALA A 40 -13.04 39.27 -21.64
CA ALA A 40 -14.24 40.07 -21.79
C ALA A 40 -14.07 40.82 -23.12
N SER A 41 -14.86 40.42 -24.10
CA SER A 41 -14.93 41.03 -25.43
C SER A 41 -15.38 42.50 -25.29
N THR A 42 -14.46 43.40 -25.36
CA THR A 42 -14.76 44.79 -25.75
C THR A 42 -13.87 45.16 -26.92
N ASN A 43 -14.50 45.20 -28.09
CA ASN A 43 -14.02 45.80 -29.34
C ASN A 43 -12.80 45.16 -30.04
N GLY A 44 -13.07 44.26 -30.94
CA GLY A 44 -12.60 44.08 -32.30
C GLY A 44 -11.21 44.54 -32.74
N LYS A 45 -10.12 44.27 -32.00
CA LYS A 45 -8.76 44.32 -32.54
C LYS A 45 -8.01 43.08 -32.04
N GLY A 46 -7.57 42.25 -32.99
CA GLY A 46 -6.77 41.07 -32.74
C GLY A 46 -5.47 41.42 -32.06
N TYR A 47 -5.15 40.74 -30.99
CA TYR A 47 -3.83 40.79 -30.36
C TYR A 47 -3.06 39.54 -30.76
N GLU A 48 -1.85 39.80 -31.25
CA GLU A 48 -0.86 38.78 -31.53
C GLU A 48 -0.53 37.98 -30.29
N HIS A 49 -0.46 36.66 -30.46
CA HIS A 49 -0.02 35.72 -29.45
C HIS A 49 1.41 36.06 -29.03
N ASP A 50 1.59 36.54 -27.82
CA ASP A 50 2.88 36.63 -27.20
C ASP A 50 3.37 35.22 -26.84
N ALA A 51 4.10 34.59 -27.76
CA ALA A 51 4.66 33.26 -27.64
C ALA A 51 5.83 33.16 -26.64
N GLY A 52 6.12 34.25 -25.91
CA GLY A 52 7.26 34.36 -25.01
C GLY A 52 7.06 33.83 -23.59
N LEU A 53 5.79 33.56 -23.16
CA LEU A 53 5.45 33.17 -21.77
C LEU A 53 5.45 31.66 -21.51
N LEU A 54 5.83 30.85 -22.49
CA LEU A 54 5.79 29.36 -22.40
C LEU A 54 7.10 28.72 -21.92
N GLN A 55 8.05 29.46 -21.36
CA GLN A 55 9.41 28.94 -21.13
C GLN A 55 9.76 28.53 -19.70
N LEU A 56 8.92 28.75 -18.72
CA LEU A 56 9.21 28.30 -17.35
C LEU A 56 8.43 27.00 -17.06
N PRO A 57 9.12 25.90 -16.68
CA PRO A 57 8.43 24.71 -16.25
C PRO A 57 7.57 25.03 -15.02
N PRO A 58 6.32 24.53 -14.96
CA PRO A 58 5.46 24.79 -13.82
C PRO A 58 6.14 24.27 -12.54
N ARG A 59 6.17 25.10 -11.50
CA ARG A 59 6.60 24.67 -10.17
C ARG A 59 5.57 23.74 -9.59
N LEU A 60 6.00 22.56 -9.18
CA LEU A 60 5.17 21.56 -8.51
C LEU A 60 5.38 21.68 -7.00
N HIS A 61 4.31 21.95 -6.26
CA HIS A 61 4.30 21.94 -4.82
C HIS A 61 3.66 20.63 -4.35
N TRP A 62 4.32 19.94 -3.43
CA TRP A 62 3.90 18.64 -2.90
C TRP A 62 3.33 18.85 -1.51
N ALA A 63 2.07 18.49 -1.30
CA ALA A 63 1.46 18.43 0.01
C ALA A 63 1.25 16.97 0.41
N GLN A 64 1.98 16.49 1.39
CA GLN A 64 1.80 15.15 1.94
C GLN A 64 0.91 15.20 3.17
N TRP A 65 -0.17 14.41 3.16
CA TRP A 65 -1.12 14.34 4.27
C TRP A 65 -0.63 13.46 5.43
N GLN A 66 0.15 12.39 5.16
CA GLN A 66 0.61 11.45 6.17
C GLN A 66 2.12 11.23 6.09
N THR A 67 2.84 11.82 7.03
CA THR A 67 4.30 11.65 7.19
C THR A 67 4.68 10.35 7.90
N ASP A 68 3.75 9.71 8.63
CA ASP A 68 4.04 8.56 9.49
C ASP A 68 4.46 7.30 8.74
N MET A 69 3.99 7.12 7.49
CA MET A 69 4.36 5.98 6.65
C MET A 69 5.85 5.97 6.24
N HIS A 70 6.54 7.09 6.36
CA HIS A 70 7.97 7.16 6.07
C HIS A 70 8.83 6.63 7.24
N LYS A 71 8.26 6.46 8.43
CA LYS A 71 8.96 5.95 9.61
C LYS A 71 9.15 4.41 9.51
N PRO A 72 10.33 3.89 9.88
CA PRO A 72 10.65 2.46 9.74
C PRO A 72 9.74 1.56 10.57
N ILE A 73 9.27 2.03 11.74
CA ILE A 73 8.39 1.30 12.66
C ILE A 73 7.03 1.07 11.98
N ALA A 74 6.44 2.11 11.36
CA ALA A 74 5.18 1.99 10.65
C ALA A 74 5.29 1.04 9.46
N ARG A 75 6.37 1.10 8.69
CA ARG A 75 6.62 0.17 7.56
C ARG A 75 6.74 -1.29 7.99
N LYS A 76 7.39 -1.55 9.13
CA LYS A 76 7.48 -2.89 9.72
C LYS A 76 6.08 -3.42 10.02
N LEU A 77 5.26 -2.63 10.70
CA LEU A 77 3.87 -2.98 11.03
C LEU A 77 3.06 -3.30 9.76
N VAL A 78 3.14 -2.43 8.74
CA VAL A 78 2.44 -2.61 7.46
C VAL A 78 2.84 -3.93 6.79
N THR A 79 4.13 -4.23 6.71
CA THR A 79 4.64 -5.45 6.06
C THR A 79 4.20 -6.71 6.81
N GLN A 80 4.35 -6.73 8.14
CA GLN A 80 3.92 -7.87 8.96
C GLN A 80 2.40 -8.11 8.88
N SER A 81 1.64 -7.02 8.86
CA SER A 81 0.17 -7.08 8.76
C SER A 81 -0.30 -7.57 7.41
N HIS A 82 0.37 -7.17 6.33
CA HIS A 82 0.07 -7.64 4.98
C HIS A 82 0.22 -9.16 4.85
N ASP A 83 1.30 -9.74 5.39
CA ASP A 83 1.50 -11.19 5.37
C ASP A 83 0.39 -11.94 6.14
N ALA A 84 -0.05 -11.37 7.27
CA ALA A 84 -1.16 -11.92 8.04
C ALA A 84 -2.49 -11.79 7.29
N PHE A 85 -2.73 -10.64 6.64
CA PHE A 85 -3.91 -10.37 5.83
C PHE A 85 -4.02 -11.37 4.67
N VAL A 86 -2.98 -11.51 3.85
CA VAL A 86 -2.96 -12.45 2.71
C VAL A 86 -3.17 -13.90 3.17
N ALA A 87 -2.58 -14.27 4.33
CA ALA A 87 -2.77 -15.59 4.89
C ALA A 87 -4.21 -15.82 5.36
N LEU A 88 -4.88 -14.79 5.92
CA LEU A 88 -6.28 -14.85 6.33
C LEU A 88 -7.21 -15.05 5.12
N GLN A 89 -6.96 -14.34 4.00
CA GLN A 89 -7.77 -14.43 2.79
C GLN A 89 -7.77 -15.85 2.16
N LYS A 90 -6.72 -16.64 2.37
CA LYS A 90 -6.63 -18.02 1.87
C LYS A 90 -7.60 -18.97 2.54
N HIS A 91 -8.11 -18.59 3.72
CA HIS A 91 -9.10 -19.37 4.45
C HIS A 91 -10.51 -18.91 4.09
N GLY A 92 -10.99 -19.34 2.92
CA GLY A 92 -12.30 -18.98 2.38
C GLY A 92 -13.50 -19.44 3.23
N PRO A 93 -14.73 -19.03 2.87
CA PRO A 93 -15.96 -19.32 3.61
C PRO A 93 -16.37 -20.80 3.63
N GLU A 94 -15.68 -21.68 2.90
CA GLU A 94 -16.02 -23.09 2.75
C GLU A 94 -15.62 -23.99 3.95
N SER A 95 -14.81 -23.47 4.90
CA SER A 95 -14.45 -24.26 6.09
C SER A 95 -15.57 -24.23 7.14
N THR A 96 -15.83 -25.40 7.75
CA THR A 96 -16.84 -25.52 8.81
C THR A 96 -16.55 -24.53 9.95
N ASP A 97 -17.62 -23.95 10.53
CA ASP A 97 -17.54 -22.95 11.62
C ASP A 97 -16.64 -23.39 12.78
N SER A 98 -16.64 -24.69 13.09
CA SER A 98 -15.81 -25.23 14.17
C SER A 98 -14.32 -25.18 13.92
N ALA A 99 -13.87 -25.33 12.68
CA ALA A 99 -12.45 -25.24 12.31
C ALA A 99 -12.01 -23.79 12.05
N ARG A 100 -12.94 -22.92 11.65
CA ARG A 100 -12.68 -21.52 11.29
C ARG A 100 -12.41 -20.65 12.51
N LYS A 101 -13.20 -20.78 13.57
CA LYS A 101 -13.05 -19.95 14.79
C LYS A 101 -11.64 -19.96 15.41
N PRO A 102 -10.98 -21.11 15.65
CA PRO A 102 -9.63 -21.14 16.20
C PRO A 102 -8.60 -20.41 15.31
N GLN A 103 -8.79 -20.47 13.98
CA GLN A 103 -7.93 -19.79 13.03
C GLN A 103 -8.12 -18.26 13.10
N LEU A 104 -9.36 -17.78 13.16
CA LEU A 104 -9.66 -16.36 13.31
C LEU A 104 -9.07 -15.78 14.60
N VAL A 105 -9.20 -16.51 15.72
CA VAL A 105 -8.58 -16.14 16.99
C VAL A 105 -7.05 -16.07 16.86
N LYS A 106 -6.43 -17.02 16.15
CA LYS A 106 -4.98 -17.02 15.89
C LYS A 106 -4.55 -15.78 15.11
N TYR A 107 -5.26 -15.39 14.06
CA TYR A 107 -4.96 -14.18 13.29
C TYR A 107 -5.21 -12.91 14.12
N SER A 108 -6.29 -12.85 14.90
CA SER A 108 -6.53 -11.73 15.81
C SER A 108 -5.38 -11.54 16.79
N ARG A 109 -4.94 -12.62 17.44
CA ARG A 109 -3.78 -12.58 18.36
C ARG A 109 -2.49 -12.19 17.66
N ARG A 110 -2.32 -12.54 16.38
CA ARG A 110 -1.17 -12.12 15.58
C ARG A 110 -1.18 -10.62 15.35
N TYR A 111 -2.31 -10.02 15.00
CA TYR A 111 -2.44 -8.56 14.89
C TYR A 111 -2.17 -7.84 16.21
N ARG A 112 -2.66 -8.39 17.33
CA ARG A 112 -2.31 -7.87 18.67
C ARG A 112 -0.82 -7.93 18.96
N ALA A 113 -0.15 -9.01 18.58
CA ALA A 113 1.29 -9.14 18.75
C ALA A 113 2.03 -8.06 17.95
N PHE A 114 1.63 -7.79 16.71
CA PHE A 114 2.21 -6.71 15.90
C PHE A 114 2.03 -5.33 16.52
N MET A 115 0.84 -5.04 17.06
CA MET A 115 0.60 -3.79 17.80
C MET A 115 1.50 -3.71 19.04
N GLY A 116 1.63 -4.81 19.80
CA GLY A 116 2.51 -4.88 20.97
C GLY A 116 3.98 -4.67 20.63
N GLU A 117 4.49 -5.27 19.55
CA GLU A 117 5.84 -5.02 19.04
C GLU A 117 6.02 -3.56 18.63
N CYS A 118 5.03 -2.99 17.93
CA CYS A 118 5.05 -1.59 17.52
C CYS A 118 5.15 -0.66 18.74
N VAL A 119 4.36 -0.90 19.80
CA VAL A 119 4.42 -0.14 21.06
C VAL A 119 5.80 -0.24 21.70
N GLN A 120 6.40 -1.43 21.73
CA GLN A 120 7.74 -1.61 22.29
C GLN A 120 8.82 -0.88 21.49
N ASP A 121 8.75 -0.94 20.15
CA ASP A 121 9.68 -0.26 19.27
C ASP A 121 9.53 1.27 19.40
N LEU A 122 8.30 1.79 19.53
CA LEU A 122 8.01 3.21 19.75
C LEU A 122 8.54 3.68 21.13
N ARG A 123 8.35 2.88 22.18
CA ARG A 123 8.90 3.19 23.53
C ARG A 123 10.43 3.21 23.54
N ARG A 124 11.08 2.30 22.82
CA ARG A 124 12.54 2.34 22.66
C ARG A 124 13.00 3.57 21.91
N ALA A 125 12.27 3.97 20.86
CA ALA A 125 12.56 5.20 20.12
C ALA A 125 12.35 6.45 20.99
N THR A 126 11.31 6.50 21.80
CA THR A 126 11.07 7.60 22.75
C THR A 126 12.22 7.74 23.77
N ALA A 127 12.84 6.63 24.18
CA ALA A 127 13.95 6.61 25.12
C ALA A 127 15.31 6.97 24.48
N ASP A 128 15.41 7.09 23.15
CA ASP A 128 16.68 7.41 22.48
C ASP A 128 17.04 8.90 22.67
N PRO A 129 18.16 9.21 23.35
CA PRO A 129 18.58 10.58 23.60
C PRO A 129 19.04 11.33 22.34
N ARG A 130 19.27 10.62 21.20
CA ARG A 130 19.73 11.22 19.95
C ARG A 130 18.61 11.92 19.19
N LEU A 131 17.35 11.61 19.50
CA LEU A 131 16.19 12.19 18.85
C LEU A 131 15.85 13.56 19.45
N SER A 132 15.28 14.42 18.61
CA SER A 132 14.76 15.71 19.05
C SER A 132 13.59 15.52 20.04
N ARG A 133 13.30 16.55 20.84
CA ARG A 133 12.18 16.52 21.78
C ARG A 133 10.85 16.30 21.03
N GLN A 134 10.67 16.98 19.92
CA GLN A 134 9.46 16.87 19.12
C GLN A 134 9.25 15.45 18.59
N GLU A 135 10.29 14.80 18.05
CA GLU A 135 10.20 13.41 17.58
C GLU A 135 9.88 12.44 18.72
N ARG A 136 10.46 12.65 19.90
CA ARG A 136 10.15 11.82 21.08
C ARG A 136 8.70 11.98 21.54
N ASP A 137 8.18 13.22 21.54
CA ASP A 137 6.79 13.50 21.90
C ASP A 137 5.83 12.87 20.87
N GLU A 138 6.17 12.89 19.56
CA GLU A 138 5.41 12.19 18.52
C GLU A 138 5.40 10.67 18.73
N TYR A 139 6.56 10.05 19.01
CA TYR A 139 6.63 8.62 19.29
C TYR A 139 5.87 8.23 20.57
N ALA A 140 5.91 9.06 21.60
CA ALA A 140 5.13 8.86 22.82
C ALA A 140 3.62 8.87 22.51
N HIS A 141 3.15 9.88 21.77
CA HIS A 141 1.75 9.97 21.35
C HIS A 141 1.31 8.76 20.48
N GLN A 142 2.15 8.34 19.52
CA GLN A 142 1.88 7.13 18.73
C GLN A 142 1.82 5.88 19.61
N SER A 143 2.70 5.76 20.60
CA SER A 143 2.69 4.63 21.54
C SER A 143 1.37 4.56 22.32
N GLU A 144 0.86 5.68 22.81
CA GLU A 144 -0.44 5.77 23.50
C GLU A 144 -1.59 5.39 22.55
N LEU A 145 -1.54 5.87 21.31
CA LEU A 145 -2.54 5.52 20.30
C LEU A 145 -2.60 4.01 20.05
N PHE A 146 -1.46 3.34 19.85
CA PHE A 146 -1.41 1.89 19.65
C PHE A 146 -1.82 1.10 20.91
N GLN A 147 -1.56 1.61 22.12
CA GLN A 147 -2.07 1.01 23.34
C GLN A 147 -3.60 1.07 23.40
N THR A 148 -4.18 2.23 23.05
CA THR A 148 -5.64 2.41 22.97
C THR A 148 -6.25 1.49 21.92
N MET A 149 -5.64 1.36 20.74
CA MET A 149 -6.04 0.38 19.71
C MET A 149 -6.00 -1.04 20.25
N GLY A 150 -4.97 -1.39 21.03
CA GLY A 150 -4.83 -2.69 21.66
C GLY A 150 -5.98 -3.00 22.64
N ILE A 151 -6.40 -2.02 23.43
CA ILE A 151 -7.54 -2.14 24.36
C ILE A 151 -8.82 -2.45 23.58
N ILE A 152 -9.12 -1.67 22.53
CA ILE A 152 -10.34 -1.84 21.73
C ILE A 152 -10.29 -3.16 20.97
N TRP A 153 -9.16 -3.49 20.33
CA TRP A 153 -9.01 -4.74 19.60
C TRP A 153 -9.24 -5.96 20.47
N SER A 154 -8.63 -5.98 21.66
CA SER A 154 -8.74 -7.11 22.60
C SER A 154 -10.17 -7.29 23.09
N LEU A 155 -10.90 -6.19 23.33
CA LEU A 155 -12.31 -6.28 23.69
C LEU A 155 -13.16 -6.81 22.52
N CYS A 156 -12.92 -6.32 21.30
CA CYS A 156 -13.58 -6.84 20.09
C CYS A 156 -13.27 -8.33 19.85
N GLU A 157 -12.04 -8.77 20.12
CA GLU A 157 -11.67 -10.19 20.05
C GLU A 157 -12.53 -11.04 21.00
N ILE A 158 -12.70 -10.59 22.25
CA ILE A 158 -13.49 -11.31 23.26
C ILE A 158 -14.97 -11.38 22.85
N LEU A 159 -15.54 -10.26 22.41
CA LEU A 159 -16.99 -10.15 22.19
C LEU A 159 -17.44 -10.70 20.83
N PHE A 160 -16.60 -10.59 19.79
CA PHE A 160 -17.02 -10.91 18.42
C PHE A 160 -16.31 -12.10 17.81
N VAL A 161 -15.04 -12.37 18.19
CA VAL A 161 -14.21 -13.42 17.57
C VAL A 161 -14.15 -14.68 18.44
N GLU A 162 -13.78 -14.55 19.73
CA GLU A 162 -13.62 -15.67 20.66
C GLU A 162 -14.87 -15.87 21.52
N VAL A 163 -15.97 -16.23 20.90
CA VAL A 163 -17.20 -16.52 21.64
C VAL A 163 -17.08 -17.89 22.30
N LEU A 164 -16.98 -17.94 23.64
CA LEU A 164 -16.87 -19.15 24.41
C LEU A 164 -18.23 -19.95 24.49
N PRO A 165 -18.18 -21.28 24.64
CA PRO A 165 -19.36 -22.05 24.91
C PRO A 165 -20.09 -21.57 26.17
N GLY A 166 -21.41 -21.40 26.08
CA GLY A 166 -22.24 -20.89 27.20
C GLY A 166 -22.22 -19.35 27.36
N GLY A 167 -21.36 -18.63 26.63
CA GLY A 167 -21.38 -17.17 26.59
C GLY A 167 -20.89 -16.47 27.85
N VAL A 168 -20.25 -17.16 28.79
CA VAL A 168 -19.66 -16.59 30.01
C VAL A 168 -18.31 -15.96 29.63
N VAL A 169 -18.12 -14.67 29.90
CA VAL A 169 -16.98 -13.88 29.39
C VAL A 169 -16.12 -13.25 30.48
N LEU A 170 -16.49 -13.43 31.74
CA LEU A 170 -15.81 -12.70 32.83
C LEU A 170 -14.31 -13.00 32.91
N GLN A 171 -13.91 -14.27 32.78
CA GLN A 171 -12.49 -14.64 32.82
C GLN A 171 -11.69 -13.96 31.71
N GLN A 172 -12.24 -13.87 30.50
CA GLN A 172 -11.59 -13.16 29.39
C GLN A 172 -11.48 -11.65 29.66
N LEU A 173 -12.50 -11.05 30.29
CA LEU A 173 -12.47 -9.65 30.67
C LEU A 173 -11.45 -9.38 31.79
N GLN A 174 -11.26 -10.33 32.72
CA GLN A 174 -10.17 -10.23 33.73
C GLN A 174 -8.79 -10.31 33.07
N ASP A 175 -8.59 -11.25 32.14
CA ASP A 175 -7.33 -11.35 31.36
C ASP A 175 -7.08 -10.09 30.53
N TRP A 176 -8.14 -9.47 29.99
CA TRP A 176 -8.08 -8.20 29.29
C TRP A 176 -7.60 -7.05 30.20
N LEU A 177 -8.16 -6.93 31.43
CA LEU A 177 -7.70 -5.96 32.42
C LEU A 177 -6.23 -6.19 32.80
N LYS A 178 -5.86 -7.44 33.10
CA LYS A 178 -4.49 -7.81 33.45
C LYS A 178 -3.48 -7.45 32.35
N LEU A 179 -3.87 -7.61 31.08
CA LEU A 179 -3.01 -7.31 29.94
C LEU A 179 -2.78 -5.81 29.74
N HIS A 180 -3.80 -4.99 29.91
CA HIS A 180 -3.76 -3.57 29.53
C HIS A 180 -3.53 -2.63 30.71
N PHE A 181 -3.86 -3.03 31.95
CA PHE A 181 -3.78 -2.22 33.16
C PHE A 181 -2.75 -2.81 34.13
N THR A 182 -1.48 -2.44 33.91
CA THR A 182 -0.32 -3.00 34.63
C THR A 182 0.14 -2.10 35.78
N GLU A 183 -0.66 -1.11 36.21
CA GLU A 183 -0.30 -0.19 37.30
C GLU A 183 0.00 -0.95 38.59
N GLY A 184 -0.82 -1.94 38.96
CA GLY A 184 -0.57 -2.80 40.12
C GLY A 184 0.79 -3.50 40.08
N ASP A 185 1.21 -3.97 38.90
CA ASP A 185 2.51 -4.62 38.75
C ASP A 185 3.69 -3.63 38.84
N GLN A 186 3.47 -2.37 38.41
CA GLN A 186 4.47 -1.30 38.56
C GLN A 186 4.64 -0.92 40.01
N LEU A 187 3.53 -0.63 40.69
CA LEU A 187 3.54 -0.32 42.13
C LEU A 187 4.14 -1.46 42.97
N ALA A 188 3.78 -2.71 42.66
CA ALA A 188 4.33 -3.86 43.38
C ALA A 188 5.85 -4.01 43.18
N ARG A 189 6.39 -3.73 42.00
CA ARG A 189 7.85 -3.72 41.78
C ARG A 189 8.55 -2.64 42.56
N GLU A 190 8.03 -1.41 42.52
CA GLU A 190 8.58 -0.29 43.28
C GLU A 190 8.56 -0.55 44.81
N LEU A 191 7.48 -1.18 45.29
CA LEU A 191 7.36 -1.59 46.69
C LEU A 191 8.37 -2.67 47.07
N LEU A 192 8.61 -3.67 46.23
CA LEU A 192 9.59 -4.72 46.51
C LEU A 192 11.04 -4.22 46.51
N GLU A 193 11.32 -3.12 45.81
CA GLU A 193 12.63 -2.44 45.83
C GLU A 193 12.81 -1.50 47.04
N SER A 194 11.69 -1.13 47.71
CA SER A 194 11.70 -0.23 48.87
C SER A 194 12.01 -1.00 50.16
N PRO A 195 12.88 -0.47 51.07
CA PRO A 195 13.21 -1.14 52.33
C PRO A 195 12.05 -1.12 53.34
N ASP A 196 11.16 -0.12 53.26
CA ASP A 196 10.09 0.11 54.25
C ASP A 196 8.70 -0.02 53.59
N LEU A 197 8.23 -1.24 53.43
CA LEU A 197 6.94 -1.59 52.81
C LEU A 197 5.72 -0.96 53.55
N HIS A 198 5.79 -0.84 54.91
CA HIS A 198 4.62 -0.45 55.71
C HIS A 198 4.30 1.03 55.71
N ILE A 199 5.28 1.86 55.43
CA ILE A 199 5.16 3.34 55.49
C ILE A 199 4.72 3.88 54.13
N ASN A 200 4.84 3.06 53.07
CA ASN A 200 4.50 3.49 51.71
C ASN A 200 2.98 3.59 51.56
N ALA A 201 2.49 4.76 51.19
CA ALA A 201 1.06 5.01 50.95
C ALA A 201 0.50 4.15 49.81
N ASP A 202 1.34 3.76 48.85
CA ASP A 202 0.95 2.98 47.67
C ASP A 202 0.84 1.47 47.92
N TYR A 203 1.26 1.00 49.13
CA TYR A 203 1.20 -0.43 49.47
C TYR A 203 -0.23 -0.98 49.42
N TRP A 204 -1.15 -0.35 50.11
CA TRP A 204 -2.54 -0.77 50.11
C TRP A 204 -3.23 -0.54 48.77
N LYS A 205 -2.82 0.52 48.05
CA LYS A 205 -3.30 0.78 46.68
C LYS A 205 -2.96 -0.39 45.74
N ALA A 206 -1.74 -0.91 45.78
CA ALA A 206 -1.33 -2.06 44.98
C ALA A 206 -2.17 -3.32 45.29
N ILE A 207 -2.41 -3.58 46.60
CA ILE A 207 -3.25 -4.72 47.01
C ILE A 207 -4.68 -4.56 46.54
N TYR A 208 -5.27 -3.37 46.66
CA TYR A 208 -6.62 -3.11 46.17
C TYR A 208 -6.74 -3.33 44.66
N ILE A 209 -5.76 -2.84 43.88
CA ILE A 209 -5.74 -3.04 42.42
C ILE A 209 -5.71 -4.55 42.09
N TYR A 210 -4.87 -5.34 42.77
CA TYR A 210 -4.84 -6.79 42.55
C TYR A 210 -6.15 -7.47 42.95
N VAL A 211 -6.75 -7.07 44.07
CA VAL A 211 -8.05 -7.61 44.49
C VAL A 211 -9.12 -7.25 43.46
N MET A 212 -9.16 -5.99 43.00
CA MET A 212 -10.11 -5.53 41.98
C MET A 212 -9.97 -6.27 40.65
N GLN A 213 -8.76 -6.62 40.24
CA GLN A 213 -8.48 -7.41 39.03
C GLN A 213 -8.69 -8.92 39.24
N GLY A 214 -9.04 -9.38 40.47
CA GLY A 214 -9.18 -10.79 40.78
C GLY A 214 -7.85 -11.56 40.86
N ARG A 215 -6.73 -10.84 40.97
CA ARG A 215 -5.36 -11.38 41.09
C ARG A 215 -5.03 -11.67 42.56
N LEU A 216 -5.81 -12.55 43.17
CA LEU A 216 -5.71 -12.82 44.57
C LEU A 216 -4.40 -13.49 45.02
N ALA A 217 -3.72 -14.20 44.14
CA ALA A 217 -2.43 -14.81 44.44
C ALA A 217 -1.35 -13.74 44.70
N GLU A 218 -1.31 -12.71 43.84
CA GLU A 218 -0.40 -11.59 43.95
C GLU A 218 -0.74 -10.71 45.18
N ALA A 219 -2.02 -10.45 45.41
CA ALA A 219 -2.47 -9.75 46.61
C ALA A 219 -2.06 -10.48 47.91
N ARG A 220 -2.25 -11.81 47.95
CA ARG A 220 -1.82 -12.66 49.07
C ARG A 220 -0.30 -12.62 49.30
N HIS A 221 0.47 -12.61 48.20
CA HIS A 221 1.91 -12.50 48.25
C HIS A 221 2.34 -11.20 48.97
N LEU A 222 1.79 -10.05 48.55
CA LEU A 222 2.05 -8.78 49.22
C LEU A 222 1.62 -8.80 50.70
N LEU A 223 0.43 -9.34 51.02
CA LEU A 223 -0.02 -9.47 52.40
C LEU A 223 0.89 -10.35 53.25
N SER A 224 1.48 -11.41 52.69
CA SER A 224 2.40 -12.28 53.39
C SER A 224 3.72 -11.57 53.77
N LEU A 225 4.16 -10.63 52.98
CA LEU A 225 5.34 -9.80 53.28
C LEU A 225 5.07 -8.83 54.46
N TYR A 226 3.83 -8.35 54.58
CA TYR A 226 3.42 -7.51 55.71
C TYR A 226 3.45 -8.27 57.06
N THR A 227 2.92 -9.50 57.10
CA THR A 227 2.83 -10.33 58.30
C THR A 227 4.17 -10.81 58.82
N GLN A 228 5.21 -10.85 58.02
CA GLN A 228 6.58 -11.20 58.49
C GLN A 228 7.19 -10.13 59.39
N GLN A 229 6.66 -8.91 59.36
CA GLN A 229 7.19 -7.78 60.13
C GLN A 229 6.32 -7.42 61.37
N GLU A 230 4.99 -7.74 61.38
CA GLU A 230 4.09 -7.49 62.50
C GLU A 230 3.46 -8.78 63.04
N GLN A 231 3.90 -9.24 64.21
CA GLN A 231 3.47 -10.51 64.83
C GLN A 231 2.07 -10.46 65.49
N ASP A 232 1.57 -9.30 65.89
CA ASP A 232 0.32 -9.19 66.67
C ASP A 232 -0.96 -9.36 65.86
N THR A 233 -0.92 -9.36 64.51
CA THR A 233 -2.10 -9.43 63.65
C THR A 233 -2.19 -10.71 62.81
N LEU A 234 -1.35 -11.70 63.11
CA LEU A 234 -1.20 -12.97 62.38
C LEU A 234 -2.51 -13.72 62.08
N ASN A 235 -3.43 -13.76 63.05
CA ASN A 235 -4.69 -14.51 62.92
C ASN A 235 -5.65 -13.91 61.86
N VAL A 236 -5.74 -12.56 61.81
CA VAL A 236 -6.65 -11.89 60.89
C VAL A 236 -6.14 -11.97 59.45
N PHE A 237 -4.83 -11.81 59.26
CA PHE A 237 -4.19 -11.99 57.96
C PHE A 237 -4.26 -13.45 57.47
N ALA A 238 -4.06 -14.43 58.31
CA ALA A 238 -4.19 -15.83 57.96
C ALA A 238 -5.62 -16.19 57.51
N ARG A 239 -6.64 -15.62 58.19
CA ARG A 239 -8.05 -15.78 57.77
C ARG A 239 -8.31 -15.09 56.43
N MET A 240 -7.78 -13.88 56.18
CA MET A 240 -7.91 -13.22 54.90
C MET A 240 -7.23 -14.02 53.80
N ASP A 241 -6.03 -14.55 54.03
CA ASP A 241 -5.32 -15.42 53.08
C ASP A 241 -6.16 -16.64 52.72
N LYS A 242 -6.82 -17.27 53.75
CA LYS A 242 -7.72 -18.40 53.53
C LYS A 242 -8.93 -18.02 52.67
N LEU A 243 -9.60 -16.88 52.95
CA LEU A 243 -10.74 -16.39 52.18
C LEU A 243 -10.39 -16.16 50.72
N MET A 244 -9.21 -15.52 50.48
CA MET A 244 -8.73 -15.29 49.12
C MET A 244 -8.33 -16.57 48.40
N ARG A 245 -7.77 -17.56 49.10
CA ARG A 245 -7.36 -18.86 48.56
C ARG A 245 -8.56 -19.69 48.15
N ASP A 246 -9.61 -19.68 48.97
CA ASP A 246 -10.79 -20.53 48.81
C ASP A 246 -11.80 -19.94 47.81
N MET A 247 -11.52 -18.79 47.19
CA MET A 247 -12.39 -18.19 46.19
C MET A 247 -12.58 -19.14 44.99
N PRO A 248 -13.83 -19.52 44.66
CA PRO A 248 -14.10 -20.37 43.52
C PRO A 248 -13.81 -19.61 42.21
N VAL A 249 -13.16 -20.30 41.26
CA VAL A 249 -12.91 -19.77 39.90
C VAL A 249 -13.75 -20.57 38.91
N PHE A 250 -14.51 -19.86 38.09
CA PHE A 250 -15.27 -20.47 37.00
C PHE A 250 -14.36 -20.72 35.81
N SER A 251 -14.40 -21.92 35.23
CA SER A 251 -13.72 -22.22 33.97
C SER A 251 -14.72 -22.81 32.98
N ALA A 252 -14.86 -22.16 31.81
CA ALA A 252 -15.72 -22.62 30.74
C ALA A 252 -15.34 -24.02 30.19
N TYR A 253 -14.11 -24.45 30.44
CA TYR A 253 -13.57 -25.74 29.99
C TYR A 253 -13.65 -26.84 31.07
N SER A 254 -14.09 -26.48 32.27
CA SER A 254 -14.27 -27.45 33.34
C SER A 254 -15.56 -28.27 33.11
N ARG A 255 -15.56 -29.52 33.61
CA ARG A 255 -16.78 -30.36 33.60
C ARG A 255 -17.81 -29.95 34.64
N GLN A 256 -17.56 -28.88 35.37
CA GLN A 256 -18.39 -28.38 36.45
C GLN A 256 -19.63 -27.71 35.87
N SER A 257 -20.81 -28.03 36.40
CA SER A 257 -22.05 -27.35 36.03
C SER A 257 -22.09 -25.93 36.62
N LEU A 258 -22.76 -25.00 35.91
CA LEU A 258 -22.98 -23.63 36.42
C LEU A 258 -23.66 -23.64 37.80
N GLY A 259 -24.63 -24.55 38.05
CA GLY A 259 -25.31 -24.63 39.31
C GLY A 259 -24.42 -25.07 40.47
N GLU A 260 -23.45 -25.97 40.26
CA GLU A 260 -22.48 -26.36 41.28
C GLU A 260 -21.51 -25.24 41.60
N PHE A 261 -21.12 -24.49 40.56
CA PHE A 261 -20.29 -23.31 40.75
C PHE A 261 -21.02 -22.24 41.57
N ASP A 262 -22.28 -21.92 41.23
CA ASP A 262 -23.10 -20.93 41.94
C ASP A 262 -23.30 -21.25 43.40
N LEU A 263 -23.50 -22.55 43.72
CA LEU A 263 -23.62 -22.99 45.10
C LEU A 263 -22.31 -22.76 45.89
N ARG A 264 -21.17 -23.14 45.32
CA ARG A 264 -19.86 -22.90 45.95
C ARG A 264 -19.56 -21.42 46.09
N TRP A 265 -19.92 -20.64 45.08
CA TRP A 265 -19.74 -19.19 45.08
C TRP A 265 -20.55 -18.53 46.21
N ARG A 266 -21.84 -18.83 46.36
CA ARG A 266 -22.70 -18.31 47.43
C ARG A 266 -22.18 -18.71 48.82
N HIS A 267 -21.80 -19.97 49.00
CA HIS A 267 -21.22 -20.43 50.24
C HIS A 267 -19.94 -19.67 50.60
N TRP A 268 -19.06 -19.43 49.65
CA TRP A 268 -17.85 -18.63 49.86
C TRP A 268 -18.18 -17.16 50.19
N GLN A 269 -19.11 -16.53 49.49
CA GLN A 269 -19.57 -15.19 49.81
C GLN A 269 -20.19 -15.07 51.19
N ASP A 270 -20.95 -16.05 51.64
CA ASP A 270 -21.51 -16.09 53.00
C ASP A 270 -20.41 -16.21 54.04
N GLN A 271 -19.33 -16.95 53.80
CA GLN A 271 -18.14 -16.96 54.65
C GLN A 271 -17.49 -15.60 54.72
N CYS A 272 -17.37 -14.89 53.60
CA CYS A 272 -16.84 -13.50 53.60
C CYS A 272 -17.74 -12.56 54.40
N ARG A 273 -19.06 -12.62 54.28
CA ARG A 273 -20.03 -11.83 55.04
C ARG A 273 -19.96 -12.11 56.52
N HIS A 274 -19.90 -13.41 56.92
CA HIS A 274 -19.75 -13.78 58.31
C HIS A 274 -18.43 -13.26 58.94
N SER A 275 -17.35 -13.26 58.17
CA SER A 275 -16.07 -12.66 58.58
C SER A 275 -16.15 -11.16 58.83
N LEU A 276 -17.04 -10.43 58.15
CA LEU A 276 -17.27 -8.99 58.39
C LEU A 276 -17.98 -8.71 59.74
N GLU A 277 -18.71 -9.67 60.28
CA GLU A 277 -19.36 -9.56 61.60
C GLU A 277 -18.39 -9.73 62.76
N ASP A 278 -17.21 -10.31 62.51
CA ASP A 278 -16.17 -10.52 63.50
C ASP A 278 -15.48 -9.20 63.91
N ILE A 279 -15.37 -8.99 65.22
CA ILE A 279 -14.75 -7.78 65.78
C ILE A 279 -13.29 -7.62 65.38
N GLU A 280 -12.56 -8.72 65.16
CA GLU A 280 -11.16 -8.71 64.78
C GLU A 280 -10.92 -8.07 63.40
N PHE A 281 -11.81 -8.33 62.41
CA PHE A 281 -11.73 -7.68 61.10
C PHE A 281 -12.02 -6.17 61.15
N ASN A 282 -12.84 -5.73 62.09
CA ASN A 282 -13.18 -4.31 62.28
C ASN A 282 -12.01 -3.49 62.86
N SER A 283 -10.99 -4.11 63.47
CA SER A 283 -9.82 -3.45 63.99
C SER A 283 -8.87 -2.98 62.89
N ASN A 284 -8.87 -3.64 61.71
CA ASN A 284 -8.03 -3.23 60.58
C ASN A 284 -8.92 -2.74 59.41
N PRO A 285 -9.00 -1.41 59.20
CA PRO A 285 -9.90 -0.83 58.21
C PRO A 285 -9.57 -1.26 56.75
N GLN A 286 -8.30 -1.61 56.48
CA GLN A 286 -7.88 -2.01 55.12
C GLN A 286 -8.34 -3.44 54.83
N LEU A 287 -8.13 -4.40 55.76
CA LEU A 287 -8.62 -5.77 55.59
C LEU A 287 -10.15 -5.83 55.61
N HIS A 288 -10.81 -4.99 56.39
CA HIS A 288 -12.26 -4.84 56.39
C HIS A 288 -12.78 -4.39 55.01
N MET A 289 -12.08 -3.41 54.39
CA MET A 289 -12.40 -2.95 53.05
C MET A 289 -12.25 -4.08 52.01
N ILE A 290 -11.14 -4.84 52.07
CA ILE A 290 -10.92 -5.99 51.16
C ILE A 290 -12.04 -7.03 51.33
N CYS A 291 -12.38 -7.37 52.59
CA CYS A 291 -13.43 -8.33 52.86
C CYS A 291 -14.80 -7.87 52.36
N LYS A 292 -15.11 -6.57 52.41
CA LYS A 292 -16.30 -5.97 51.78
C LYS A 292 -16.28 -6.12 50.25
N ILE A 293 -15.15 -5.93 49.58
CA ILE A 293 -15.01 -6.16 48.15
C ILE A 293 -15.31 -7.61 47.81
N LEU A 294 -14.68 -8.55 48.52
CA LEU A 294 -14.87 -10.00 48.32
C LEU A 294 -16.33 -10.43 48.57
N SER A 295 -17.02 -9.82 49.53
CA SER A 295 -18.43 -10.12 49.79
C SER A 295 -19.42 -9.53 48.78
N GLY A 296 -18.94 -8.65 47.90
CA GLY A 296 -19.79 -7.96 46.90
C GLY A 296 -20.70 -6.86 47.49
N ASP A 297 -20.31 -6.24 48.61
CA ASP A 297 -21.08 -5.20 49.26
C ASP A 297 -21.22 -3.96 48.35
N GLN A 298 -22.45 -3.53 48.09
CA GLN A 298 -22.76 -2.39 47.22
C GLN A 298 -22.20 -1.06 47.76
N THR A 299 -22.04 -0.92 49.09
CA THR A 299 -21.58 0.31 49.74
C THR A 299 -20.09 0.59 49.50
N VAL A 300 -19.32 -0.42 49.08
CA VAL A 300 -17.87 -0.31 48.86
C VAL A 300 -17.56 0.43 47.56
N TRP A 301 -18.36 0.23 46.51
CA TRP A 301 -18.10 0.77 45.19
C TRP A 301 -18.02 2.29 45.17
N SER A 302 -18.86 2.96 45.95
CA SER A 302 -18.80 4.43 46.09
C SER A 302 -17.54 4.92 46.82
N LYS A 303 -16.94 4.10 47.72
CA LYS A 303 -15.72 4.44 48.46
C LYS A 303 -14.44 4.13 47.68
N LEU A 304 -14.53 3.21 46.70
CA LEU A 304 -13.43 2.84 45.80
C LEU A 304 -13.39 3.72 44.56
N GLY A 305 -14.30 4.69 44.42
CA GLY A 305 -14.51 5.48 43.21
C GLY A 305 -13.29 6.24 42.68
N ASP A 306 -12.27 6.45 43.51
CA ASP A 306 -11.01 7.11 43.14
C ASP A 306 -9.90 6.10 42.77
N LEU A 307 -10.11 4.78 42.98
CA LEU A 307 -9.09 3.75 42.71
C LEU A 307 -9.13 3.21 41.27
N PRO A 308 -10.30 2.90 40.67
CA PRO A 308 -10.36 2.56 39.25
C PRO A 308 -10.35 3.85 38.43
N ASP A 309 -9.38 3.99 37.55
CA ASP A 309 -9.27 5.14 36.64
C ASP A 309 -10.42 5.20 35.61
N THR A 310 -11.06 4.05 35.37
CA THR A 310 -12.04 3.90 34.30
C THR A 310 -13.27 3.10 34.74
N TRP A 311 -14.41 3.42 34.16
CA TRP A 311 -15.68 2.75 34.42
C TRP A 311 -15.67 1.25 34.08
N TYR A 312 -14.89 0.83 33.05
CA TYR A 312 -14.81 -0.57 32.66
C TYR A 312 -13.94 -1.41 33.61
N GLN A 313 -12.94 -0.83 34.27
CA GLN A 313 -12.24 -1.50 35.37
C GLN A 313 -13.21 -1.75 36.52
N MET A 314 -14.02 -0.75 36.89
CA MET A 314 -15.06 -0.89 37.90
C MET A 314 -16.12 -1.92 37.48
N LEU A 315 -16.53 -1.92 36.21
CA LEU A 315 -17.49 -2.90 35.68
C LEU A 315 -17.03 -4.34 35.90
N VAL A 316 -15.82 -4.66 35.47
CA VAL A 316 -15.27 -6.02 35.58
C VAL A 316 -15.09 -6.41 37.04
N THR A 317 -14.64 -5.50 37.90
CA THR A 317 -14.53 -5.72 39.34
C THR A 317 -15.90 -6.04 39.97
N LYS A 318 -16.91 -5.24 39.68
CA LYS A 318 -18.28 -5.48 40.17
C LYS A 318 -18.80 -6.85 39.73
N LEU A 319 -18.68 -7.16 38.43
CA LEU A 319 -19.12 -8.44 37.89
C LEU A 319 -18.39 -9.60 38.54
N LEU A 320 -17.11 -9.47 38.81
CA LEU A 320 -16.32 -10.50 39.47
C LEU A 320 -16.91 -10.90 40.83
N TYR A 321 -17.31 -9.92 41.65
CA TYR A 321 -17.77 -10.18 43.00
C TYR A 321 -19.31 -10.21 43.17
N THR A 322 -20.09 -9.87 42.10
CA THR A 322 -21.56 -9.92 42.15
C THR A 322 -22.16 -10.94 41.21
N ASN A 323 -21.63 -11.10 39.99
CA ASN A 323 -22.16 -12.01 38.97
C ASN A 323 -21.02 -12.62 38.15
N PRO A 324 -20.27 -13.60 38.68
CA PRO A 324 -19.11 -14.19 38.01
C PRO A 324 -19.47 -15.03 36.78
N THR A 325 -20.74 -15.38 36.59
CA THR A 325 -21.25 -16.16 35.46
C THR A 325 -21.98 -15.29 34.42
N VAL A 326 -21.71 -13.99 34.40
CA VAL A 326 -22.32 -13.03 33.47
C VAL A 326 -22.14 -13.47 32.02
N ARG A 327 -23.20 -13.38 31.23
CA ARG A 327 -23.18 -13.71 29.81
C ARG A 327 -22.85 -12.43 29.00
N ALA A 328 -22.25 -12.64 27.85
CA ALA A 328 -21.89 -11.56 26.94
C ALA A 328 -23.07 -10.63 26.60
N LEU A 329 -24.27 -11.18 26.40
CA LEU A 329 -25.48 -10.42 26.06
C LEU A 329 -25.97 -9.51 27.21
N ASP A 330 -25.66 -9.84 28.46
CA ASP A 330 -26.10 -9.06 29.62
C ASP A 330 -25.14 -7.91 29.97
N LEU A 331 -23.96 -7.90 29.33
CA LEU A 331 -22.89 -6.91 29.61
C LEU A 331 -23.34 -5.47 29.38
N GLN A 332 -24.09 -5.20 28.31
CA GLN A 332 -24.60 -3.86 28.00
C GLN A 332 -25.41 -3.26 29.15
N TYR A 333 -26.22 -4.07 29.80
CA TYR A 333 -27.03 -3.62 30.93
C TYR A 333 -26.17 -3.21 32.14
N HIS A 334 -25.20 -4.06 32.49
CA HIS A 334 -24.27 -3.81 33.58
C HIS A 334 -23.33 -2.63 33.26
N ALA A 335 -22.92 -2.47 32.01
CA ALA A 335 -22.07 -1.36 31.58
C ALA A 335 -22.80 -0.01 31.72
N LYS A 336 -24.07 0.07 31.26
CA LYS A 336 -24.89 1.28 31.44
C LYS A 336 -25.06 1.67 32.90
N ALA A 337 -25.43 0.71 33.75
CA ALA A 337 -25.57 0.95 35.17
C ALA A 337 -24.25 1.42 35.83
N CYS A 338 -23.12 0.87 35.38
CA CYS A 338 -21.81 1.26 35.91
C CYS A 338 -21.42 2.67 35.46
N ILE A 339 -21.69 3.05 34.20
CA ILE A 339 -21.43 4.40 33.69
C ILE A 339 -22.26 5.43 34.45
N ASP A 340 -23.54 5.17 34.70
CA ASP A 340 -24.42 6.08 35.44
C ASP A 340 -23.88 6.35 36.86
N GLU A 341 -23.33 5.33 37.53
CA GLU A 341 -22.70 5.46 38.84
C GLU A 341 -21.34 6.18 38.77
N PHE A 342 -20.58 6.01 37.68
CA PHE A 342 -19.25 6.60 37.48
C PHE A 342 -19.27 8.09 37.11
N GLY A 343 -20.44 8.69 36.98
CA GLY A 343 -20.65 10.11 36.68
C GLY A 343 -21.44 10.39 35.42
N GLY A 344 -22.02 9.36 34.83
CA GLY A 344 -22.91 9.45 33.67
C GLY A 344 -22.21 9.73 32.34
N SER A 345 -23.00 9.83 31.29
CA SER A 345 -22.51 10.03 29.92
C SER A 345 -21.74 11.34 29.70
N SER A 346 -21.84 12.32 30.61
CA SER A 346 -21.12 13.60 30.52
C SER A 346 -19.61 13.48 30.75
N ARG A 347 -19.16 12.42 31.42
CA ARG A 347 -17.74 12.13 31.68
C ARG A 347 -17.10 11.20 30.65
N MET A 348 -17.87 10.63 29.74
CA MET A 348 -17.37 9.68 28.76
C MET A 348 -16.50 10.35 27.69
N GLY A 349 -15.29 9.84 27.52
CA GLY A 349 -14.41 10.19 26.42
C GLY A 349 -14.79 9.48 25.11
N ALA A 350 -14.08 9.79 24.04
CA ALA A 350 -14.29 9.15 22.75
C ALA A 350 -14.04 7.63 22.78
N VAL A 351 -13.00 7.20 23.52
CA VAL A 351 -12.65 5.79 23.71
C VAL A 351 -13.74 5.06 24.51
N ASP A 352 -14.28 5.70 25.55
CA ASP A 352 -15.35 5.12 26.35
C ASP A 352 -16.61 4.83 25.52
N ASN A 353 -16.96 5.75 24.59
CA ASN A 353 -18.08 5.55 23.67
C ASN A 353 -17.84 4.37 22.72
N ILE A 354 -16.58 4.16 22.26
CA ILE A 354 -16.24 3.02 21.41
C ILE A 354 -16.36 1.71 22.18
N LEU A 355 -15.83 1.67 23.42
CA LEU A 355 -15.92 0.49 24.28
C LEU A 355 -17.38 0.18 24.66
N MET A 356 -18.20 1.22 24.93
CA MET A 356 -19.62 1.03 25.19
C MET A 356 -20.35 0.45 23.98
N ALA A 357 -20.08 0.97 22.77
CA ALA A 357 -20.63 0.40 21.54
C ALA A 357 -20.23 -1.09 21.34
N ALA A 358 -19.01 -1.47 21.74
CA ALA A 358 -18.59 -2.87 21.73
C ALA A 358 -19.41 -3.72 22.70
N PHE A 359 -19.68 -3.24 23.92
CA PHE A 359 -20.56 -3.92 24.89
C PHE A 359 -22.03 -3.98 24.43
N GLU A 360 -22.47 -3.03 23.61
CA GLU A 360 -23.79 -3.04 22.97
C GLU A 360 -23.84 -3.95 21.72
N PHE A 361 -22.73 -4.55 21.32
CA PHE A 361 -22.58 -5.32 20.08
C PHE A 361 -22.83 -4.52 18.80
N ASP A 362 -22.69 -3.20 18.85
CA ASP A 362 -22.78 -2.32 17.69
C ASP A 362 -21.42 -2.18 17.01
N VAL A 363 -21.11 -3.13 16.11
CA VAL A 363 -19.86 -3.17 15.35
C VAL A 363 -19.66 -1.92 14.49
N HIS A 364 -20.74 -1.35 13.95
CA HIS A 364 -20.66 -0.17 13.09
C HIS A 364 -20.25 1.08 13.86
N GLN A 365 -20.80 1.27 15.07
CA GLN A 365 -20.39 2.37 15.92
C GLN A 365 -18.96 2.19 16.43
N VAL A 366 -18.51 0.95 16.68
CA VAL A 366 -17.11 0.68 17.01
C VAL A 366 -16.19 1.12 15.87
N ILE A 367 -16.47 0.73 14.62
CA ILE A 367 -15.66 1.09 13.46
C ILE A 367 -15.72 2.60 13.20
N LYS A 368 -16.91 3.20 13.22
CA LYS A 368 -17.11 4.63 13.01
C LYS A 368 -16.41 5.47 14.07
N GLY A 369 -16.60 5.13 15.33
CA GLY A 369 -15.95 5.80 16.46
C GLY A 369 -14.43 5.69 16.40
N SER A 370 -13.92 4.50 16.07
CA SER A 370 -12.48 4.25 15.92
C SER A 370 -11.89 5.06 14.75
N SER A 371 -12.57 5.11 13.61
CA SER A 371 -12.14 5.90 12.45
C SER A 371 -12.07 7.40 12.78
N ALA A 372 -13.10 7.93 13.46
CA ALA A 372 -13.18 9.35 13.81
C ALA A 372 -12.13 9.75 14.87
N THR A 373 -11.89 8.88 15.88
CA THR A 373 -11.04 9.20 17.03
C THR A 373 -9.56 9.00 16.73
N MET A 374 -9.21 7.88 16.09
CA MET A 374 -7.82 7.48 15.91
C MET A 374 -7.21 7.97 14.60
N SER A 375 -8.02 8.29 13.58
CA SER A 375 -7.55 8.68 12.24
C SER A 375 -6.49 7.71 11.69
N ASN A 376 -6.64 6.43 11.99
CA ASN A 376 -5.68 5.38 11.61
C ASN A 376 -6.39 4.31 10.77
N TRP A 377 -6.18 4.38 9.47
CA TRP A 377 -6.80 3.46 8.51
C TRP A 377 -6.34 2.02 8.68
N TRP A 378 -5.10 1.80 9.15
CA TRP A 378 -4.60 0.45 9.42
C TRP A 378 -5.51 -0.31 10.40
N PHE A 379 -5.87 0.35 11.51
CA PHE A 379 -6.67 -0.28 12.56
C PHE A 379 -8.06 -0.68 12.06
N VAL A 380 -8.79 0.28 11.49
CA VAL A 380 -10.18 0.05 11.06
C VAL A 380 -10.27 -0.92 9.89
N ALA A 381 -9.32 -0.89 8.94
CA ALA A 381 -9.31 -1.80 7.81
C ALA A 381 -9.10 -3.26 8.24
N HIS A 382 -8.11 -3.52 9.10
CA HIS A 382 -7.82 -4.88 9.55
C HIS A 382 -8.87 -5.40 10.55
N LEU A 383 -9.41 -4.53 11.40
CA LEU A 383 -10.51 -4.91 12.30
C LEU A 383 -11.77 -5.25 11.49
N ALA A 384 -12.13 -4.42 10.52
CA ALA A 384 -13.29 -4.67 9.65
C ALA A 384 -13.11 -5.95 8.83
N ASP A 385 -11.92 -6.21 8.28
CA ASP A 385 -11.62 -7.43 7.55
C ASP A 385 -11.78 -8.67 8.45
N LEU A 386 -11.24 -8.63 9.66
CA LEU A 386 -11.40 -9.73 10.62
C LEU A 386 -12.86 -9.95 11.00
N LEU A 387 -13.62 -8.89 11.29
CA LEU A 387 -15.04 -8.97 11.64
C LEU A 387 -15.93 -9.43 10.48
N HIS A 388 -15.56 -9.09 9.24
CA HIS A 388 -16.18 -9.64 8.04
C HIS A 388 -16.00 -11.15 7.98
N HIS A 389 -14.78 -11.66 8.21
CA HIS A 389 -14.53 -13.10 8.26
C HIS A 389 -15.26 -13.81 9.43
N CYS A 390 -15.64 -13.06 10.47
CA CYS A 390 -16.50 -13.56 11.55
C CYS A 390 -18.00 -13.51 11.21
N GLY A 391 -18.40 -13.02 10.03
CA GLY A 391 -19.82 -12.87 9.64
C GLY A 391 -20.54 -11.78 10.43
N LYS A 392 -19.84 -10.75 10.89
CA LYS A 392 -20.41 -9.67 11.71
C LYS A 392 -20.69 -8.37 10.92
N LEU A 393 -20.27 -8.31 9.66
CA LEU A 393 -20.43 -7.12 8.78
C LEU A 393 -21.38 -7.36 7.60
N ASP A 394 -21.88 -8.57 7.39
CA ASP A 394 -22.64 -8.95 6.18
C ASP A 394 -24.02 -8.27 6.06
N SER A 395 -24.50 -7.60 7.11
CA SER A 395 -25.83 -6.99 7.15
C SER A 395 -25.90 -5.56 6.59
N HIS A 396 -24.77 -4.95 6.25
CA HIS A 396 -24.74 -3.52 5.88
C HIS A 396 -24.03 -3.28 4.54
N GLN A 397 -24.81 -3.05 3.51
CA GLN A 397 -24.34 -2.53 2.24
C GLN A 397 -24.37 -0.99 2.28
N LEU A 398 -23.28 -0.35 1.83
CA LEU A 398 -23.25 1.09 1.68
C LEU A 398 -24.13 1.53 0.48
N ASN A 399 -24.72 2.72 0.56
CA ASN A 399 -25.59 3.28 -0.49
C ASN A 399 -24.92 3.44 -1.87
N PHE A 400 -23.61 3.22 -1.96
CA PHE A 400 -22.80 3.40 -3.18
C PHE A 400 -22.36 2.08 -3.83
N GLY A 401 -22.99 0.95 -3.49
CA GLY A 401 -22.71 -0.35 -4.12
C GLY A 401 -21.45 -1.06 -3.66
N SER A 402 -20.71 -0.52 -2.69
CA SER A 402 -19.56 -1.16 -2.05
C SER A 402 -19.92 -1.63 -0.64
N ASN A 403 -19.28 -2.69 -0.17
CA ASN A 403 -19.41 -3.10 1.23
C ASN A 403 -18.42 -2.32 2.12
N LEU A 404 -18.75 -2.21 3.42
CA LEU A 404 -17.94 -1.44 4.37
C LEU A 404 -16.48 -1.93 4.45
N ARG A 405 -16.28 -3.25 4.39
CA ARG A 405 -14.95 -3.86 4.39
C ARG A 405 -14.09 -3.35 3.22
N GLU A 406 -14.64 -3.44 2.01
CA GLU A 406 -13.94 -3.03 0.80
C GLU A 406 -13.61 -1.54 0.83
N PHE A 407 -14.56 -0.69 1.22
CA PHE A 407 -14.33 0.74 1.38
C PHE A 407 -13.15 1.05 2.29
N LEU A 408 -13.10 0.42 3.48
CA LEU A 408 -12.01 0.66 4.44
C LEU A 408 -10.65 0.13 3.96
N LEU A 409 -10.65 -0.99 3.23
CA LEU A 409 -9.43 -1.52 2.60
C LEU A 409 -8.92 -0.61 1.49
N LEU A 410 -9.81 -0.03 0.66
CA LEU A 410 -9.47 0.92 -0.39
C LEU A 410 -8.87 2.20 0.19
N GLU A 411 -9.46 2.75 1.26
CA GLU A 411 -8.93 3.92 1.96
C GLU A 411 -7.55 3.64 2.56
N TYR A 412 -7.38 2.48 3.19
CA TYR A 412 -6.08 2.07 3.72
C TYR A 412 -5.05 1.88 2.60
N ALA A 413 -5.41 1.19 1.52
CA ALA A 413 -4.53 0.99 0.36
C ALA A 413 -4.11 2.34 -0.26
N SER A 414 -5.05 3.29 -0.39
CA SER A 414 -4.78 4.63 -0.88
C SER A 414 -3.76 5.38 -0.01
N THR A 415 -3.87 5.23 1.31
CA THR A 415 -2.90 5.79 2.26
C THR A 415 -1.49 5.22 2.07
N LEU A 416 -1.38 3.90 1.85
CA LEU A 416 -0.09 3.24 1.64
C LEU A 416 0.58 3.66 0.33
N MET A 417 -0.18 4.05 -0.69
CA MET A 417 0.36 4.50 -1.98
C MET A 417 1.13 5.82 -1.88
N SER A 418 0.98 6.57 -0.80
CA SER A 418 1.80 7.75 -0.54
C SER A 418 3.29 7.41 -0.40
N HIS A 419 3.64 6.16 -0.08
CA HIS A 419 5.01 5.70 0.06
C HIS A 419 5.45 4.87 -1.15
N GLU A 420 6.48 5.32 -1.84
CA GLU A 420 6.95 4.73 -3.11
C GLU A 420 7.44 3.26 -3.03
N SER A 421 7.71 2.71 -1.85
CA SER A 421 8.14 1.31 -1.68
C SER A 421 7.01 0.35 -1.32
N LEU A 422 5.83 0.84 -0.92
CA LEU A 422 4.73 0.02 -0.42
C LEU A 422 3.73 -0.42 -1.51
N TRP A 423 3.92 0.00 -2.75
CA TRP A 423 3.01 -0.30 -3.85
C TRP A 423 2.74 -1.80 -4.07
N GLN A 424 3.72 -2.68 -3.77
CA GLN A 424 3.53 -4.14 -3.85
C GLN A 424 2.57 -4.64 -2.77
N VAL A 425 2.69 -4.09 -1.58
CA VAL A 425 1.78 -4.37 -0.45
C VAL A 425 0.37 -3.91 -0.79
N VAL A 426 0.25 -2.71 -1.39
CA VAL A 426 -1.03 -2.18 -1.85
C VAL A 426 -1.69 -3.07 -2.88
N ALA A 427 -0.94 -3.54 -3.89
CA ALA A 427 -1.48 -4.47 -4.88
C ALA A 427 -2.08 -5.72 -4.22
N GLY A 428 -1.43 -6.25 -3.17
CA GLY A 428 -1.94 -7.39 -2.42
C GLY A 428 -3.26 -7.10 -1.66
N TYR A 429 -3.46 -5.89 -1.14
CA TYR A 429 -4.75 -5.50 -0.55
C TYR A 429 -5.83 -5.32 -1.61
N LEU A 430 -5.51 -4.66 -2.72
CA LEU A 430 -6.46 -4.40 -3.81
C LEU A 430 -6.91 -5.66 -4.53
N ASP A 431 -6.08 -6.70 -4.60
CA ASP A 431 -6.46 -8.02 -5.14
C ASP A 431 -7.62 -8.68 -4.39
N HIS A 432 -7.86 -8.27 -3.13
CA HIS A 432 -8.93 -8.79 -2.27
C HIS A 432 -10.11 -7.82 -2.13
N CYS A 433 -10.18 -6.82 -3.02
CA CYS A 433 -11.28 -5.88 -3.18
C CYS A 433 -12.01 -6.17 -4.50
N PRO A 434 -13.10 -6.96 -4.52
CA PRO A 434 -13.68 -7.50 -5.76
C PRO A 434 -14.36 -6.46 -6.64
N GLU A 435 -14.93 -5.38 -6.08
CA GLU A 435 -15.72 -4.40 -6.84
C GLU A 435 -14.85 -3.30 -7.45
N PHE A 436 -14.01 -2.65 -6.64
CA PHE A 436 -13.24 -1.48 -7.05
C PHE A 436 -11.72 -1.67 -7.01
N GLY A 437 -11.21 -2.76 -6.43
CA GLY A 437 -9.78 -2.96 -6.24
C GLY A 437 -8.97 -2.87 -7.53
N ARG A 438 -9.45 -3.50 -8.60
CA ARG A 438 -8.81 -3.44 -9.92
C ARG A 438 -8.75 -2.01 -10.47
N HIS A 439 -9.84 -1.26 -10.37
CA HIS A 439 -9.89 0.13 -10.85
C HIS A 439 -8.90 1.03 -10.10
N TYR A 440 -8.83 0.89 -8.78
CA TYR A 440 -7.85 1.62 -7.97
C TYR A 440 -6.41 1.25 -8.34
N LEU A 441 -6.15 -0.04 -8.56
CA LEU A 441 -4.82 -0.50 -8.98
C LEU A 441 -4.42 0.08 -10.34
N GLU A 442 -5.33 0.12 -11.32
CA GLU A 442 -5.12 0.73 -12.63
C GLU A 442 -4.74 2.21 -12.51
N LEU A 443 -5.46 2.96 -11.67
CA LEU A 443 -5.17 4.39 -11.43
C LEU A 443 -3.82 4.61 -10.74
N PHE A 444 -3.46 3.75 -9.78
CA PHE A 444 -2.25 3.93 -8.99
C PHE A 444 -0.98 3.50 -9.72
N VAL A 445 -1.05 2.42 -10.49
CA VAL A 445 0.12 1.84 -11.16
C VAL A 445 0.78 2.83 -12.13
N GLU A 446 -0.01 3.61 -12.86
CA GLU A 446 0.51 4.61 -13.80
C GLU A 446 1.22 5.79 -13.12
N ARG A 447 0.92 6.03 -11.84
CA ARG A 447 1.48 7.12 -11.03
C ARG A 447 2.73 6.72 -10.25
N ILE A 448 3.10 5.43 -10.22
CA ILE A 448 4.29 4.97 -9.51
C ILE A 448 5.55 5.59 -10.13
N PRO A 449 6.41 6.28 -9.36
CA PRO A 449 7.63 6.86 -9.89
C PRO A 449 8.62 5.75 -10.30
N LEU A 450 8.82 5.60 -11.60
CA LEU A 450 9.70 4.60 -12.20
C LEU A 450 11.13 5.16 -12.32
N GLN A 451 11.86 5.17 -11.21
CA GLN A 451 13.21 5.73 -11.14
C GLN A 451 14.28 4.75 -11.65
N SER A 452 14.05 3.46 -11.58
CA SER A 452 14.98 2.43 -12.02
C SER A 452 14.30 1.39 -12.91
N GLU A 453 15.05 0.85 -13.87
CA GLU A 453 14.59 -0.22 -14.76
C GLU A 453 14.12 -1.45 -13.98
N ARG A 454 14.82 -1.81 -12.90
CA ARG A 454 14.42 -2.93 -12.02
C ARG A 454 13.04 -2.70 -11.38
N LYS A 455 12.72 -1.46 -10.97
CA LYS A 455 11.41 -1.12 -10.42
C LYS A 455 10.35 -1.20 -11.53
N ALA A 456 10.65 -0.67 -12.71
CA ALA A 456 9.78 -0.72 -13.86
C ALA A 456 9.42 -2.17 -14.25
N MET A 457 10.40 -3.07 -14.34
CA MET A 457 10.17 -4.47 -14.64
C MET A 457 9.31 -5.18 -13.59
N LYS A 458 9.46 -4.85 -12.30
CA LYS A 458 8.59 -5.39 -11.25
C LYS A 458 7.15 -4.91 -11.39
N VAL A 459 6.96 -3.62 -11.70
CA VAL A 459 5.61 -3.06 -11.92
C VAL A 459 4.96 -3.70 -13.14
N LEU A 460 5.69 -3.82 -14.25
CA LEU A 460 5.19 -4.48 -15.47
C LEU A 460 4.78 -5.92 -15.20
N ARG A 461 5.60 -6.68 -14.51
CA ARG A 461 5.28 -8.07 -14.14
C ARG A 461 3.97 -8.19 -13.36
N ILE A 462 3.75 -7.29 -12.39
CA ILE A 462 2.50 -7.26 -11.60
C ILE A 462 1.30 -6.92 -12.49
N CYS A 463 1.47 -6.01 -13.47
CA CYS A 463 0.43 -5.69 -14.44
C CYS A 463 0.13 -6.86 -15.37
N GLU A 464 1.17 -7.56 -15.85
CA GLU A 464 1.03 -8.74 -16.72
C GLU A 464 0.35 -9.89 -15.99
N GLU A 465 0.73 -10.19 -14.73
CA GLU A 465 0.10 -11.22 -13.89
C GLU A 465 -1.41 -10.97 -13.68
N ARG A 466 -1.86 -9.72 -13.82
CA ARG A 466 -3.27 -9.29 -13.65
C ARG A 466 -3.96 -8.93 -14.98
N GLU A 467 -3.32 -9.24 -16.11
CA GLU A 467 -3.85 -8.94 -17.45
C GLU A 467 -4.21 -7.46 -17.69
N MET A 468 -3.44 -6.54 -17.10
CA MET A 468 -3.61 -5.09 -17.22
C MET A 468 -2.86 -4.56 -18.45
N ASN A 469 -3.27 -4.99 -19.65
CA ASN A 469 -2.53 -4.75 -20.89
C ASN A 469 -2.44 -3.26 -21.27
N GLU A 470 -3.43 -2.44 -20.92
CA GLU A 470 -3.42 -1.00 -21.22
C GLU A 470 -2.36 -0.28 -20.39
N GLN A 471 -2.27 -0.61 -19.09
CA GLN A 471 -1.26 -0.04 -18.18
C GLN A 471 0.14 -0.48 -18.59
N VAL A 472 0.33 -1.73 -19.00
CA VAL A 472 1.61 -2.21 -19.56
C VAL A 472 2.01 -1.37 -20.77
N ARG A 473 1.10 -1.11 -21.70
CA ARG A 473 1.37 -0.28 -22.88
C ARG A 473 1.72 1.17 -22.47
N SER A 474 0.93 1.77 -21.60
CA SER A 474 1.14 3.13 -21.10
C SER A 474 2.51 3.28 -20.44
N ILE A 475 2.85 2.39 -19.51
CA ILE A 475 4.15 2.40 -18.79
C ILE A 475 5.32 2.22 -19.76
N CYS A 476 5.24 1.22 -20.65
CA CYS A 476 6.30 0.96 -21.64
C CYS A 476 6.49 2.14 -22.58
N LYS A 477 5.41 2.81 -22.99
CA LYS A 477 5.49 4.00 -23.84
C LYS A 477 6.19 5.16 -23.11
N VAL A 478 5.86 5.40 -21.85
CA VAL A 478 6.53 6.44 -21.04
C VAL A 478 8.03 6.14 -20.87
N LEU A 479 8.39 4.88 -20.60
CA LEU A 479 9.78 4.46 -20.46
C LEU A 479 10.53 4.55 -21.79
N GLY A 480 9.90 4.15 -22.89
CA GLY A 480 10.45 4.26 -24.23
C GLY A 480 10.73 5.72 -24.61
N MET A 481 9.78 6.62 -24.36
CA MET A 481 9.96 8.06 -24.60
C MET A 481 11.07 8.66 -23.74
N ARG A 482 11.19 8.25 -22.47
CA ARG A 482 12.28 8.68 -21.59
C ARG A 482 13.63 8.22 -22.11
N SER A 483 13.76 6.95 -22.53
CA SER A 483 14.98 6.39 -23.12
C SER A 483 15.35 7.14 -24.41
N LEU A 484 14.37 7.51 -25.21
CA LEU A 484 14.57 8.30 -26.44
C LEU A 484 15.10 9.69 -26.11
N GLN A 485 14.56 10.38 -25.12
CA GLN A 485 15.05 11.69 -24.67
C GLN A 485 16.50 11.64 -24.15
N GLN A 486 16.90 10.50 -23.59
CA GLN A 486 18.28 10.24 -23.15
C GLN A 486 19.21 9.80 -24.29
N GLY A 487 18.71 9.71 -25.52
CA GLY A 487 19.50 9.26 -26.68
C GLY A 487 19.75 7.75 -26.73
N GLN A 488 19.04 6.96 -25.91
CA GLN A 488 19.20 5.50 -25.83
C GLN A 488 18.19 4.80 -26.75
N LEU A 489 18.42 4.83 -28.07
CA LEU A 489 17.50 4.28 -29.06
C LEU A 489 17.24 2.78 -28.88
N GLY A 490 18.26 2.00 -28.52
CA GLY A 490 18.12 0.57 -28.28
C GLY A 490 17.15 0.27 -27.13
N SER A 491 17.31 0.94 -25.98
CA SER A 491 16.38 0.79 -24.87
C SER A 491 14.96 1.26 -25.23
N ALA A 492 14.84 2.35 -26.00
CA ALA A 492 13.54 2.81 -26.47
C ALA A 492 12.84 1.77 -27.37
N LEU A 493 13.59 1.08 -28.24
CA LEU A 493 13.07 0.03 -29.08
C LEU A 493 12.62 -1.20 -28.27
N SER A 494 13.39 -1.61 -27.26
CA SER A 494 13.02 -2.69 -26.35
C SER A 494 11.69 -2.40 -25.65
N TRP A 495 11.52 -1.20 -25.10
CA TRP A 495 10.24 -0.78 -24.48
C TRP A 495 9.10 -0.69 -25.49
N CYS A 496 9.39 -0.26 -26.70
CA CYS A 496 8.40 -0.21 -27.79
C CYS A 496 7.88 -1.60 -28.14
N ILE A 497 8.73 -2.59 -28.22
CA ILE A 497 8.36 -3.99 -28.50
C ILE A 497 7.44 -4.53 -27.39
N HIS A 498 7.76 -4.25 -26.13
CA HIS A 498 6.92 -4.63 -25.00
C HIS A 498 5.53 -3.93 -25.03
N SER A 499 5.48 -2.66 -25.44
CA SER A 499 4.21 -1.92 -25.54
C SER A 499 3.33 -2.37 -26.69
N LYS A 500 3.88 -3.05 -27.72
CA LYS A 500 3.23 -3.42 -28.97
C LYS A 500 2.60 -2.22 -29.70
N ASP A 501 3.20 -1.03 -29.59
CA ASP A 501 2.72 0.21 -30.23
C ASP A 501 3.33 0.34 -31.63
N ALA A 502 2.52 0.09 -32.68
CA ALA A 502 2.94 0.16 -34.07
C ALA A 502 3.34 1.60 -34.50
N ALA A 503 2.66 2.63 -33.97
CA ALA A 503 2.98 4.01 -34.34
C ALA A 503 4.33 4.42 -33.75
N PHE A 504 4.60 4.04 -32.51
CA PHE A 504 5.88 4.30 -31.86
C PHE A 504 7.01 3.48 -32.51
N ALA A 505 6.75 2.24 -32.91
CA ALA A 505 7.70 1.41 -33.66
C ALA A 505 8.08 2.06 -35.02
N THR A 506 7.11 2.59 -35.75
CA THR A 506 7.35 3.33 -36.99
C THR A 506 8.22 4.55 -36.76
N PHE A 507 7.90 5.36 -35.76
CA PHE A 507 8.68 6.55 -35.42
C PHE A 507 10.13 6.21 -35.05
N LEU A 508 10.35 5.19 -34.21
CA LEU A 508 11.70 4.76 -33.82
C LEU A 508 12.47 4.22 -35.04
N SER A 509 11.83 3.42 -35.90
CA SER A 509 12.45 2.88 -37.10
C SER A 509 12.92 4.00 -38.05
N ASP A 510 12.08 5.03 -38.25
CA ASP A 510 12.47 6.21 -39.06
C ASP A 510 13.64 6.97 -38.40
N ARG A 511 13.73 6.99 -37.07
CA ARG A 511 14.86 7.58 -36.35
C ARG A 511 16.14 6.77 -36.54
N PHE A 512 16.09 5.43 -36.45
CA PHE A 512 17.23 4.55 -36.76
C PHE A 512 17.71 4.74 -38.19
N LEU A 513 16.80 4.81 -39.16
CA LEU A 513 17.13 5.05 -40.55
C LEU A 513 17.76 6.43 -40.79
N SER A 514 17.28 7.47 -40.07
CA SER A 514 17.86 8.80 -40.18
C SER A 514 19.28 8.86 -39.56
N GLU A 515 19.55 8.16 -38.47
CA GLU A 515 20.90 8.03 -37.90
C GLU A 515 21.84 7.26 -38.84
N TYR A 516 21.35 6.16 -39.43
CA TYR A 516 22.10 5.42 -40.42
C TYR A 516 22.49 6.31 -41.62
N SER A 517 21.55 7.15 -42.11
CA SER A 517 21.82 8.03 -43.24
C SER A 517 22.93 9.07 -42.99
N VAL A 518 23.14 9.43 -41.74
CA VAL A 518 24.20 10.38 -41.31
C VAL A 518 25.48 9.66 -40.98
N GLY A 519 25.41 8.55 -40.24
CA GLY A 519 26.56 7.85 -39.67
C GLY A 519 27.12 6.70 -40.52
N GLY A 520 26.40 6.25 -41.55
CA GLY A 520 26.79 5.15 -42.42
C GLY A 520 26.83 3.76 -41.74
N GLY A 521 26.32 3.62 -40.54
CA GLY A 521 26.28 2.36 -39.79
C GLY A 521 25.11 2.28 -38.81
N PHE A 522 24.66 1.05 -38.53
CA PHE A 522 23.63 0.82 -37.53
C PHE A 522 24.16 0.90 -36.11
N THR A 523 23.47 1.60 -35.26
CA THR A 523 23.65 1.56 -33.80
C THR A 523 22.82 0.41 -33.20
N ASN A 524 23.28 -0.20 -32.10
CA ASN A 524 22.57 -1.28 -31.38
C ASN A 524 22.23 -2.51 -32.26
N LEU A 525 23.19 -3.00 -33.03
CA LEU A 525 23.08 -4.13 -33.94
C LEU A 525 22.43 -5.37 -33.30
N ASP A 526 22.84 -5.71 -32.07
CA ASP A 526 22.36 -6.88 -31.35
C ASP A 526 20.83 -6.88 -31.15
N LEU A 527 20.25 -5.69 -30.92
CA LEU A 527 18.79 -5.56 -30.78
C LEU A 527 18.05 -5.70 -32.11
N ILE A 528 18.60 -5.11 -33.17
CA ILE A 528 18.04 -5.24 -34.51
C ILE A 528 18.12 -6.69 -34.99
N ASP A 529 19.25 -7.38 -34.70
CA ASP A 529 19.49 -8.77 -35.05
C ASP A 529 18.55 -9.73 -34.33
N ASN A 530 18.05 -9.37 -33.15
CA ASN A 530 17.16 -10.19 -32.30
C ASN A 530 15.69 -9.77 -32.37
N LEU A 531 15.28 -8.93 -33.30
CA LEU A 531 13.88 -8.49 -33.43
C LEU A 531 12.88 -9.67 -33.64
N GLY A 532 13.29 -10.72 -34.36
CA GLY A 532 12.43 -11.89 -34.61
C GLY A 532 11.03 -11.53 -35.08
N ALA A 533 10.01 -12.12 -34.46
CA ALA A 533 8.60 -11.83 -34.77
C ALA A 533 8.16 -10.39 -34.50
N ALA A 534 8.90 -9.67 -33.65
CA ALA A 534 8.55 -8.29 -33.31
C ALA A 534 8.68 -7.32 -34.50
N MET A 535 9.45 -7.68 -35.55
CA MET A 535 9.50 -6.86 -36.78
C MET A 535 8.13 -6.69 -37.44
N LEU A 536 7.20 -7.62 -37.27
CA LEU A 536 5.85 -7.54 -37.80
C LEU A 536 4.97 -6.49 -37.13
N LEU A 537 5.47 -5.82 -36.11
CA LEU A 537 4.74 -4.77 -35.38
C LEU A 537 4.46 -3.55 -36.28
N SER A 538 5.35 -3.20 -37.20
CA SER A 538 5.15 -2.14 -38.17
C SER A 538 5.95 -2.40 -39.46
N ASP A 539 5.45 -1.90 -40.59
CA ASP A 539 6.11 -2.01 -41.90
C ASP A 539 7.53 -1.41 -41.88
N ARG A 540 7.73 -0.34 -41.15
CA ARG A 540 9.03 0.33 -40.99
C ARG A 540 10.00 -0.53 -40.20
N LEU A 541 9.51 -1.19 -39.14
CA LEU A 541 10.34 -2.10 -38.34
C LEU A 541 10.68 -3.38 -39.11
N THR A 542 9.73 -3.89 -39.90
CA THR A 542 9.97 -4.98 -40.84
C THR A 542 11.06 -4.61 -41.84
N PHE A 543 10.95 -3.43 -42.44
CA PHE A 543 11.98 -2.91 -43.32
C PHE A 543 13.36 -2.85 -42.66
N LEU A 544 13.46 -2.25 -41.46
CA LEU A 544 14.71 -2.13 -40.70
C LEU A 544 15.37 -3.48 -40.46
N GLY A 545 14.58 -4.48 -39.99
CA GLY A 545 15.08 -5.85 -39.77
C GLY A 545 15.56 -6.52 -41.03
N LYS A 546 14.77 -6.42 -42.14
CA LYS A 546 15.15 -7.00 -43.43
C LYS A 546 16.33 -6.27 -44.10
N TYR A 547 16.44 -4.97 -43.94
CA TYR A 547 17.61 -4.23 -44.41
C TYR A 547 18.89 -4.62 -43.68
N ARG A 548 18.79 -4.91 -42.39
CA ARG A 548 19.91 -5.49 -41.62
C ARG A 548 20.28 -6.91 -42.12
N GLU A 549 19.28 -7.71 -42.44
CA GLU A 549 19.49 -9.06 -43.03
C GLU A 549 20.22 -8.96 -44.37
N PHE A 550 19.90 -7.98 -45.22
CA PHE A 550 20.61 -7.69 -46.46
C PHE A 550 22.12 -7.45 -46.18
N HIS A 551 22.47 -6.61 -45.22
CA HIS A 551 23.88 -6.37 -44.87
C HIS A 551 24.60 -7.64 -44.43
N LYS A 552 23.93 -8.51 -43.66
CA LYS A 552 24.50 -9.79 -43.22
C LYS A 552 24.75 -10.74 -44.40
N LEU A 553 23.81 -10.83 -45.36
CA LEU A 553 23.98 -11.62 -46.57
C LEU A 553 25.15 -11.09 -47.40
N TYR A 554 25.22 -9.78 -47.55
CA TYR A 554 26.32 -9.13 -48.27
C TYR A 554 27.68 -9.40 -47.62
N GLU A 555 27.79 -9.28 -46.28
CA GLU A 555 29.00 -9.57 -45.51
C GLU A 555 29.45 -11.05 -45.62
N ARG A 556 28.50 -11.98 -45.81
CA ARG A 556 28.78 -13.41 -46.01
C ARG A 556 29.17 -13.77 -47.45
N GLY A 557 29.00 -12.83 -48.39
CA GLY A 557 29.27 -13.08 -49.79
C GLY A 557 28.12 -13.75 -50.54
N GLU A 558 26.92 -13.85 -49.96
CA GLU A 558 25.71 -14.43 -50.56
C GLU A 558 25.00 -13.37 -51.41
N PHE A 559 25.67 -12.95 -52.50
CA PHE A 559 25.27 -11.76 -53.30
C PHE A 559 23.96 -11.95 -54.06
N GLN A 560 23.61 -13.15 -54.52
CA GLN A 560 22.35 -13.44 -55.19
C GLN A 560 21.14 -13.27 -54.26
N GLU A 561 21.25 -13.79 -53.06
CA GLU A 561 20.21 -13.66 -52.04
C GLU A 561 20.08 -12.22 -51.54
N ALA A 562 21.22 -11.55 -51.34
CA ALA A 562 21.27 -10.14 -50.97
C ALA A 562 20.59 -9.24 -52.02
N ALA A 563 20.87 -9.46 -53.29
CA ALA A 563 20.27 -8.72 -54.40
C ALA A 563 18.73 -8.95 -54.49
N SER A 564 18.31 -10.21 -54.35
CA SER A 564 16.89 -10.57 -54.34
C SER A 564 16.14 -9.90 -53.18
N LEU A 565 16.74 -9.90 -51.99
CA LEU A 565 16.18 -9.25 -50.81
C LEU A 565 16.10 -7.72 -50.98
N LEU A 566 17.17 -7.09 -51.49
CA LEU A 566 17.20 -5.65 -51.69
C LEU A 566 16.16 -5.19 -52.72
N LEU A 567 16.01 -5.94 -53.84
CA LEU A 567 14.97 -5.69 -54.83
C LEU A 567 13.56 -5.82 -54.21
N SER A 568 13.34 -6.84 -53.42
CA SER A 568 12.05 -7.03 -52.71
C SER A 568 11.73 -5.87 -51.78
N LEU A 569 12.70 -5.32 -51.08
CA LEU A 569 12.52 -4.17 -50.20
C LEU A 569 12.17 -2.88 -50.97
N LEU A 570 12.74 -2.67 -52.15
CA LEU A 570 12.42 -1.55 -53.01
C LEU A 570 11.01 -1.68 -53.63
N THR A 571 10.67 -2.86 -54.16
CA THR A 571 9.39 -3.12 -54.81
C THR A 571 8.21 -3.17 -53.85
N ALA A 572 8.42 -3.66 -52.60
CA ALA A 572 7.41 -3.68 -51.56
C ALA A 572 7.08 -2.28 -50.99
N LYS A 573 7.86 -1.26 -51.32
CA LYS A 573 7.69 0.14 -50.89
C LYS A 573 7.60 0.32 -49.35
N LEU A 574 8.23 -0.56 -48.60
CA LEU A 574 8.24 -0.54 -47.14
C LEU A 574 9.14 0.59 -46.59
N ALA A 575 10.18 0.96 -47.35
CA ALA A 575 11.09 2.04 -46.96
C ALA A 575 10.47 3.44 -47.13
N PRO A 576 10.85 4.44 -46.31
CA PRO A 576 10.51 5.82 -46.58
C PRO A 576 11.21 6.30 -47.86
N LYS A 577 10.53 7.13 -48.68
CA LYS A 577 11.10 7.62 -49.94
C LYS A 577 12.42 8.40 -49.76
N SER A 578 12.60 9.04 -48.62
CA SER A 578 13.87 9.69 -48.21
C SER A 578 15.05 8.73 -48.11
N PHE A 579 14.80 7.44 -47.90
CA PHE A 579 15.84 6.42 -47.74
C PHE A 579 16.11 5.65 -49.06
N TRP A 580 15.27 5.80 -50.06
CA TRP A 580 15.39 5.06 -51.35
C TRP A 580 16.72 5.33 -52.09
N LEU A 581 17.26 6.56 -51.98
CA LEU A 581 18.55 6.86 -52.59
C LEU A 581 19.68 6.02 -51.97
N ILE A 582 19.63 5.79 -50.65
CA ILE A 582 20.62 4.96 -49.97
C ILE A 582 20.48 3.50 -50.44
N LEU A 583 19.27 2.96 -50.45
CA LEU A 583 19.01 1.59 -50.95
C LEU A 583 19.49 1.38 -52.38
N LEU A 584 19.21 2.34 -53.26
CA LEU A 584 19.68 2.27 -54.63
C LEU A 584 21.21 2.43 -54.75
N THR A 585 21.83 3.19 -53.85
CA THR A 585 23.31 3.31 -53.78
C THR A 585 23.93 1.96 -53.36
N ASP A 586 23.27 1.21 -52.47
CA ASP A 586 23.72 -0.12 -52.01
C ASP A 586 23.58 -1.20 -53.10
N VAL A 587 22.83 -0.93 -54.20
CA VAL A 587 22.82 -1.78 -55.39
C VAL A 587 24.12 -1.66 -56.21
N LEU A 588 24.81 -0.51 -56.15
CA LEU A 588 26.00 -0.24 -56.99
C LEU A 588 27.11 -1.30 -56.81
N PRO A 589 27.53 -1.70 -55.61
CA PRO A 589 28.54 -2.72 -55.46
C PRO A 589 28.16 -4.07 -56.06
N LEU A 590 26.85 -4.40 -56.05
CA LEU A 590 26.33 -5.63 -56.63
C LEU A 590 26.29 -5.58 -58.17
N LEU A 591 26.10 -4.36 -58.76
CA LEU A 591 26.17 -4.15 -60.21
C LEU A 591 27.59 -4.15 -60.76
N GLU A 592 28.58 -3.89 -59.94
CA GLU A 592 30.01 -3.84 -60.33
C GLU A 592 30.68 -5.20 -60.26
N LEU A 593 30.04 -6.25 -59.75
CA LEU A 593 30.57 -7.59 -59.71
C LEU A 593 30.77 -8.16 -61.13
N ASP A 594 31.75 -9.04 -61.28
CA ASP A 594 32.01 -9.68 -62.55
C ASP A 594 30.93 -10.65 -62.97
N GLU A 595 30.25 -11.28 -62.01
CA GLU A 595 29.09 -12.14 -62.24
C GLU A 595 27.81 -11.28 -62.43
N LEU A 596 26.94 -11.71 -63.36
CA LEU A 596 25.65 -11.06 -63.58
C LEU A 596 24.68 -11.47 -62.48
N ILE A 597 24.36 -10.54 -61.58
CA ILE A 597 23.49 -10.82 -60.41
C ILE A 597 22.04 -10.47 -60.73
N PHE A 598 21.77 -9.39 -61.46
CA PHE A 598 20.41 -8.92 -61.78
C PHE A 598 20.04 -9.28 -63.22
N SER A 599 18.89 -9.96 -63.40
CA SER A 599 18.28 -10.25 -64.71
C SER A 599 17.79 -8.96 -65.42
N CYS A 600 17.43 -9.05 -66.71
CA CYS A 600 16.79 -7.96 -67.45
C CYS A 600 15.56 -7.44 -66.74
N GLN A 601 14.69 -8.34 -66.29
CA GLN A 601 13.43 -7.96 -65.60
C GLN A 601 13.72 -7.23 -64.27
N GLN A 602 14.61 -7.74 -63.47
CA GLN A 602 15.01 -7.12 -62.18
C GLN A 602 15.64 -5.75 -62.41
N THR A 603 16.43 -5.57 -63.46
CA THR A 603 17.03 -4.29 -63.81
C THR A 603 15.96 -3.28 -64.23
N TYR A 604 14.92 -3.68 -64.96
CA TYR A 604 13.79 -2.81 -65.28
C TYR A 604 13.02 -2.38 -64.02
N GLU A 605 12.82 -3.25 -63.04
CA GLU A 605 12.20 -2.92 -61.78
C GLU A 605 13.02 -1.86 -61.00
N LEU A 606 14.35 -2.01 -60.97
CA LEU A 606 15.25 -1.02 -60.37
C LEU A 606 15.20 0.33 -61.11
N LEU A 607 15.16 0.32 -62.44
CA LEU A 607 15.00 1.55 -63.26
C LEU A 607 13.66 2.24 -62.98
N HIS A 608 12.60 1.46 -62.79
CA HIS A 608 11.29 2.00 -62.40
C HIS A 608 11.34 2.67 -61.03
N CYS A 609 11.96 2.03 -60.03
CA CYS A 609 12.15 2.63 -58.71
C CYS A 609 13.00 3.91 -58.77
N LEU A 610 14.04 3.93 -59.59
CA LEU A 610 14.86 5.11 -59.81
C LEU A 610 14.10 6.27 -60.48
N HIS A 611 13.19 5.93 -61.42
CA HIS A 611 12.33 6.93 -62.05
C HIS A 611 11.32 7.51 -61.04
N GLU A 612 10.68 6.69 -60.24
CA GLU A 612 9.79 7.14 -59.16
C GLU A 612 10.53 8.06 -58.16
N LEU A 613 11.78 7.72 -57.80
CA LEU A 613 12.60 8.57 -56.94
C LEU A 613 12.92 9.92 -57.60
N SER A 614 13.25 9.92 -58.88
CA SER A 614 13.51 11.14 -59.65
C SER A 614 12.30 12.06 -59.69
N GLN A 615 11.09 11.51 -59.87
CA GLN A 615 9.83 12.27 -59.82
C GLN A 615 9.57 12.82 -58.39
N TRP A 616 9.87 12.04 -57.35
CA TRP A 616 9.71 12.48 -55.98
C TRP A 616 10.67 13.69 -55.66
N PHE A 617 11.92 13.68 -56.13
CA PHE A 617 12.82 14.83 -55.99
C PHE A 617 12.30 16.08 -56.67
N ALA A 618 11.46 15.97 -57.71
CA ALA A 618 10.82 17.10 -58.37
C ALA A 618 9.52 17.56 -57.72
N SER A 619 9.05 16.87 -56.66
CA SER A 619 7.77 17.15 -55.99
C SER A 619 7.89 18.20 -54.87
N GLU A 620 6.75 18.83 -54.51
CA GLU A 620 6.67 19.75 -53.40
C GLU A 620 6.95 19.07 -52.05
N ASP A 621 6.64 17.79 -51.93
CA ASP A 621 6.85 16.99 -50.71
C ASP A 621 8.34 16.83 -50.42
N TYR A 622 9.18 16.70 -51.45
CA TYR A 622 10.63 16.69 -51.27
C TYR A 622 11.12 18.04 -50.75
N VAL A 623 10.64 19.14 -51.26
CA VAL A 623 11.05 20.50 -50.82
C VAL A 623 10.69 20.73 -49.37
N ARG A 624 9.52 20.22 -48.90
CA ARG A 624 9.12 20.26 -47.48
C ARG A 624 10.01 19.40 -46.60
N THR A 625 10.31 18.18 -47.02
CA THR A 625 11.17 17.23 -46.27
C THR A 625 12.60 17.78 -46.18
N GLU A 626 13.10 18.39 -47.22
CA GLU A 626 14.42 18.97 -47.31
C GLU A 626 14.57 20.21 -46.41
N ALA A 627 13.56 21.09 -46.39
CA ALA A 627 13.52 22.24 -45.48
C ALA A 627 13.56 21.79 -44.02
N ALA A 628 12.89 20.71 -43.67
CA ALA A 628 12.92 20.10 -42.36
C ALA A 628 14.31 19.51 -42.02
N ALA A 629 14.99 18.89 -42.96
CA ALA A 629 16.30 18.25 -42.82
C ALA A 629 17.50 19.23 -42.87
N ARG A 630 17.28 20.49 -43.19
CA ARG A 630 18.34 21.56 -43.34
C ARG A 630 19.53 21.14 -44.20
N LYS A 631 19.28 20.44 -45.30
CA LYS A 631 20.33 20.00 -46.24
C LYS A 631 21.09 21.17 -46.87
N THR A 632 22.42 21.03 -46.98
CA THR A 632 23.29 22.02 -47.63
C THR A 632 23.27 21.87 -49.15
N LYS A 633 23.64 22.96 -49.87
CA LYS A 633 23.69 22.94 -51.34
C LYS A 633 24.62 21.85 -51.88
N GLY A 634 25.75 21.59 -51.24
CA GLY A 634 26.69 20.54 -51.62
C GLY A 634 26.14 19.12 -51.47
N GLN A 635 25.23 18.91 -50.51
CA GLN A 635 24.54 17.60 -50.35
C GLN A 635 23.59 17.33 -51.51
N ARG A 636 22.91 18.35 -52.06
CA ARG A 636 22.04 18.21 -53.24
C ARG A 636 22.86 17.89 -54.48
N GLU A 637 23.99 18.53 -54.68
CA GLU A 637 24.88 18.23 -55.78
C GLU A 637 25.37 16.79 -55.74
N LEU A 638 25.73 16.28 -54.57
CA LEU A 638 26.13 14.88 -54.37
C LEU A 638 24.97 13.90 -54.64
N GLU A 639 23.75 14.21 -54.24
CA GLU A 639 22.56 13.37 -54.50
C GLU A 639 22.27 13.29 -56.02
N THR A 640 22.41 14.36 -56.76
CA THR A 640 22.24 14.38 -58.24
C THR A 640 23.32 13.59 -58.93
N GLU A 641 24.58 13.70 -58.50
CA GLU A 641 25.70 12.89 -59.00
C GLU A 641 25.47 11.39 -58.79
N LYS A 642 25.01 11.01 -57.61
CA LYS A 642 24.67 9.62 -57.27
C LYS A 642 23.56 9.06 -58.17
N LEU A 643 22.54 9.88 -58.47
CA LEU A 643 21.47 9.47 -59.40
C LEU A 643 21.96 9.22 -60.81
N GLU A 644 22.86 10.04 -61.35
CA GLU A 644 23.44 9.86 -62.67
C GLU A 644 24.36 8.64 -62.73
N LEU A 645 25.15 8.38 -61.71
CA LEU A 645 25.96 7.15 -61.57
C LEU A 645 25.07 5.90 -61.54
N LEU A 646 23.97 5.91 -60.78
CA LEU A 646 23.00 4.80 -60.75
C LEU A 646 22.36 4.53 -62.12
N LYS A 647 21.96 5.60 -62.84
CA LYS A 647 21.45 5.46 -64.22
C LYS A 647 22.45 4.76 -65.16
N LEU A 648 23.70 5.17 -65.08
CA LEU A 648 24.78 4.61 -65.91
C LEU A 648 25.05 3.13 -65.54
N ALA A 649 25.14 2.79 -64.25
CA ALA A 649 25.40 1.46 -63.78
C ALA A 649 24.26 0.49 -64.15
N LEU A 650 22.99 0.91 -64.01
CA LEU A 650 21.81 0.12 -64.39
C LEU A 650 21.73 -0.06 -65.88
N ALA A 651 22.01 0.96 -66.70
CA ALA A 651 22.07 0.85 -68.18
C ALA A 651 23.18 -0.16 -68.62
N ARG A 652 24.34 -0.12 -67.98
CA ARG A 652 25.43 -1.07 -68.22
C ARG A 652 25.00 -2.52 -67.85
N ASN A 653 24.36 -2.71 -66.70
CA ASN A 653 23.88 -4.03 -66.29
C ASN A 653 22.80 -4.56 -67.24
N LEU A 654 21.85 -3.69 -67.68
CA LEU A 654 20.85 -4.06 -68.67
C LEU A 654 21.46 -4.53 -69.97
N ALA A 655 22.51 -3.82 -70.44
CA ALA A 655 23.22 -4.25 -71.69
C ALA A 655 23.90 -5.62 -71.51
N ARG A 656 24.51 -5.89 -70.38
CA ARG A 656 25.13 -7.19 -70.00
C ARG A 656 24.06 -8.30 -69.94
N ALA A 657 22.96 -8.05 -69.21
CA ALA A 657 21.88 -9.02 -69.07
C ALA A 657 21.18 -9.36 -70.34
N THR A 658 20.92 -8.38 -71.24
CA THR A 658 20.36 -8.63 -72.57
C THR A 658 21.30 -9.44 -73.48
N GLN A 659 22.60 -9.25 -73.32
CA GLN A 659 23.60 -10.03 -74.13
C GLN A 659 23.66 -11.48 -73.59
N GLU A 660 23.65 -11.73 -72.30
CA GLU A 660 23.66 -13.09 -71.76
C GLU A 660 22.34 -13.86 -72.02
N GLU A 661 21.16 -13.23 -71.78
CA GLU A 661 19.86 -13.79 -72.04
C GLU A 661 19.60 -14.05 -73.57
N GLY A 662 20.15 -13.20 -74.43
CA GLY A 662 20.11 -13.37 -75.91
C GLY A 662 21.03 -14.44 -76.41
N ILE A 663 22.04 -14.88 -75.72
CA ILE A 663 22.89 -16.01 -76.06
C ILE A 663 22.24 -17.36 -75.70
N VAL A 664 21.40 -17.34 -74.63
CA VAL A 664 20.70 -18.54 -74.10
C VAL A 664 19.38 -18.82 -74.83
N SER A 665 18.78 -17.83 -75.52
CA SER A 665 17.59 -17.97 -76.40
C SER A 665 17.99 -18.33 -77.86
#